data_41ea72e8a769a7eccdefad744cef8c99
#
_entry.id   41ea72e8a769a7eccdefad744cef8c99
#
_cell.length_a   1.000
_cell.length_b   1.000
_cell.length_c   1.000
_cell.angle_alpha   90.00
_cell.angle_beta   90.00
_cell.angle_gamma   90.00
#
_symmetry.space_group_name_H-M   'P 1'
#
loop_
_entity.id
_entity.type
_entity.pdbx_description
1 polymer ?
#
loop_
_entity_poly.entity_id
_entity_poly.type
_entity_poly.pdbx_seq_one_letter_code
_entity_poly.pdbx_strand_id
1 'polypeptide(L)'
;MAEAHQAVAFQFTVTPEGIDLQLSHQALTEIYLSGLRSWKKRLIRLKNSVITGVYPASPSSWLFVVIAILATMYTRSDPSMGLIAKIQEHLPVSQSLSAQCQTVVSAVLFSTMLWLSLIFTMRLCLKQLLSYHRWMFEQHGKMSNTTKVWVALVRIFSGRQPLLYSYQGSLPNLPLPAIKDTVKRYMESVRPLMDSTEFERMTKLASEFESSLGHRLQWYLKLKALWAANYVSDWWEEYIYLRGRSPIMVNSNYYGMDFLYVTPTPIQAARAGNTIHAFLLYRRKLNREEVKPSRIPGTVIPLCAAQCERIFNTTRTPGEETDTVQHWQDSDYVVVYHRGRYFRLWVYQAGRLLSPREIEFQIQRILDDSSAPSTGEEKLGALTAGDRVPWAKARKEYFSSGVNKRSLDCIEKAAFFVTLDDDEQGMMGEDPAASLDRYAKSLLHGKCYDRWFDKSFSVVIYKNGKNGLNAEHSWADAPVVAHLWEYALATDSFQLGYNEEGHCKGEVDSSLPRPQKLSWDISPEDRGMFCLTYEASMTRLFREGRTETVRSCSNESCAFVRALDGGEAADVCRRLFRAASEKHQNLYRMAMTGAGIDRHLFCLYVVSKYLGVESPFLKEVLSEPWRLSTSQTPVQQVELFDLVNHPEYISCGGGFGPVADDGYGVSYSIVGENMINFHISCKHSCPDTGAHKFGAQIRKALLDLLQLLCPDQREPTKTAESRPEAKKDQ
;
A
#
# COMPACT_ATOMS: atom_id res chain seq x y z
N MET A 1 0.40 -36.94 4.53
CA MET A 1 0.04 -37.92 3.49
C MET A 1 -1.06 -37.43 2.53
N ALA A 2 -1.64 -36.27 2.72
CA ALA A 2 -2.65 -35.72 1.79
C ALA A 2 -2.05 -34.98 0.58
N GLU A 3 -0.76 -34.73 0.55
CA GLU A 3 -0.09 -34.03 -0.56
C GLU A 3 0.24 -34.94 -1.76
N ALA A 4 0.08 -36.25 -1.61
CA ALA A 4 0.45 -37.25 -2.62
C ALA A 4 -0.65 -37.57 -3.64
N HIS A 5 -1.83 -36.95 -3.56
CA HIS A 5 -2.94 -37.34 -4.41
C HIS A 5 -3.08 -36.59 -5.74
N GLN A 6 -2.18 -35.66 -6.06
CA GLN A 6 -2.41 -34.77 -7.21
C GLN A 6 -1.63 -35.05 -8.49
N ALA A 7 -0.65 -35.91 -8.51
CA ALA A 7 -0.11 -36.44 -9.76
C ALA A 7 0.73 -37.69 -9.48
N VAL A 8 0.13 -38.84 -9.60
CA VAL A 8 0.91 -40.06 -9.73
C VAL A 8 1.49 -40.06 -11.15
N ALA A 9 2.64 -39.41 -11.33
CA ALA A 9 3.37 -39.42 -12.60
C ALA A 9 3.90 -40.82 -12.92
N PHE A 10 4.03 -41.65 -11.92
CA PHE A 10 4.48 -43.03 -12.04
C PHE A 10 3.84 -43.88 -10.94
N GLN A 11 3.51 -45.07 -11.29
CA GLN A 11 3.09 -46.13 -10.38
C GLN A 11 4.18 -47.21 -10.44
N PHE A 12 4.72 -47.56 -9.30
CA PHE A 12 5.64 -48.69 -9.22
C PHE A 12 5.02 -49.85 -8.46
N THR A 13 5.11 -51.02 -9.02
CA THR A 13 4.68 -52.29 -8.40
C THR A 13 5.91 -53.15 -8.19
N VAL A 14 6.15 -53.58 -6.95
CA VAL A 14 7.22 -54.48 -6.63
C VAL A 14 6.71 -55.91 -6.90
N THR A 15 7.30 -56.58 -7.86
CA THR A 15 7.03 -57.99 -8.17
C THR A 15 8.23 -58.86 -7.80
N PRO A 16 8.07 -60.19 -7.66
CA PRO A 16 9.21 -61.06 -7.41
C PRO A 16 10.28 -61.04 -8.52
N GLU A 17 9.94 -60.50 -9.69
CA GLU A 17 10.80 -60.42 -10.87
C GLU A 17 11.48 -59.03 -10.99
N GLY A 18 11.12 -58.05 -10.15
CA GLY A 18 11.66 -56.68 -10.17
C GLY A 18 10.65 -55.60 -9.86
N ILE A 19 11.01 -54.37 -10.18
CA ILE A 19 10.15 -53.19 -10.01
C ILE A 19 9.56 -52.85 -11.39
N ASP A 20 8.22 -52.98 -11.52
CA ASP A 20 7.49 -52.54 -12.70
C ASP A 20 7.10 -51.02 -12.50
N LEU A 21 7.53 -50.19 -13.43
CA LEU A 21 7.35 -48.70 -13.38
C LEU A 21 6.43 -48.27 -14.53
N GLN A 22 5.22 -47.94 -14.19
CA GLN A 22 4.26 -47.39 -15.17
C GLN A 22 4.25 -45.86 -15.13
N LEU A 23 4.61 -45.23 -16.23
CA LEU A 23 4.66 -43.77 -16.40
C LEU A 23 3.35 -43.26 -17.05
N SER A 24 2.64 -42.37 -16.36
CA SER A 24 1.49 -41.69 -16.96
C SER A 24 1.97 -40.60 -17.93
N HIS A 25 1.68 -40.78 -19.22
CA HIS A 25 2.06 -39.81 -20.26
C HIS A 25 1.42 -38.44 -20.04
N GLN A 26 0.21 -38.40 -19.51
CA GLN A 26 -0.49 -37.15 -19.19
C GLN A 26 0.19 -36.41 -18.04
N ALA A 27 0.51 -37.10 -16.95
CA ALA A 27 1.21 -36.51 -15.81
C ALA A 27 2.63 -36.02 -16.17
N LEU A 28 3.36 -36.76 -17.02
CA LEU A 28 4.65 -36.32 -17.54
C LEU A 28 4.54 -35.06 -18.40
N THR A 29 3.50 -34.95 -19.23
CA THR A 29 3.24 -33.78 -20.05
C THR A 29 2.93 -32.56 -19.17
N GLU A 30 2.13 -32.72 -18.10
CA GLU A 30 1.82 -31.64 -17.16
C GLU A 30 3.08 -31.19 -16.38
N ILE A 31 3.92 -32.12 -15.91
CA ILE A 31 5.19 -31.80 -15.26
C ILE A 31 6.10 -31.01 -16.21
N TYR A 32 6.22 -31.48 -17.46
CA TYR A 32 7.03 -30.80 -18.49
C TYR A 32 6.53 -29.37 -18.77
N LEU A 33 5.21 -29.20 -18.96
CA LEU A 33 4.59 -27.90 -19.19
C LEU A 33 4.74 -26.98 -17.98
N SER A 34 4.60 -27.52 -16.76
CA SER A 34 4.84 -26.77 -15.51
C SER A 34 6.29 -26.31 -15.42
N GLY A 35 7.25 -27.21 -15.75
CA GLY A 35 8.67 -26.89 -15.85
C GLY A 35 8.95 -25.75 -16.83
N LEU A 36 8.44 -25.83 -18.06
CA LEU A 36 8.58 -24.79 -19.07
C LEU A 36 8.00 -23.43 -18.61
N ARG A 37 6.81 -23.43 -17.98
CA ARG A 37 6.19 -22.21 -17.45
C ARG A 37 7.04 -21.61 -16.33
N SER A 38 7.60 -22.43 -15.44
CA SER A 38 8.49 -22.01 -14.37
C SER A 38 9.78 -21.36 -14.93
N TRP A 39 10.41 -21.98 -15.92
CA TRP A 39 11.59 -21.43 -16.62
C TRP A 39 11.25 -20.11 -17.32
N LYS A 40 10.14 -20.03 -18.04
CA LYS A 40 9.68 -18.78 -18.67
C LYS A 40 9.46 -17.67 -17.65
N LYS A 41 8.85 -17.98 -16.49
CA LYS A 41 8.67 -17.04 -15.38
C LYS A 41 10.01 -16.52 -14.85
N ARG A 42 11.00 -17.41 -14.64
CA ARG A 42 12.35 -17.05 -14.17
C ARG A 42 13.10 -16.18 -15.19
N LEU A 43 13.03 -16.52 -16.48
CA LEU A 43 13.66 -15.73 -17.55
C LEU A 43 13.07 -14.34 -17.67
N ILE A 44 11.74 -14.20 -17.59
CA ILE A 44 11.09 -12.87 -17.63
C ILE A 44 11.51 -12.04 -16.39
N ARG A 45 11.53 -12.63 -15.20
CA ARG A 45 12.01 -11.96 -13.99
C ARG A 45 13.46 -11.51 -14.13
N LEU A 46 14.35 -12.40 -14.58
CA LEU A 46 15.77 -12.06 -14.80
C LEU A 46 15.92 -10.93 -15.82
N LYS A 47 15.23 -11.02 -16.96
CA LYS A 47 15.25 -9.96 -17.98
C LYS A 47 14.83 -8.61 -17.38
N ASN A 48 13.71 -8.57 -16.66
CA ASN A 48 13.17 -7.33 -16.12
C ASN A 48 14.01 -6.80 -14.96
N SER A 49 14.55 -7.67 -14.11
CA SER A 49 15.52 -7.30 -13.07
C SER A 49 16.79 -6.67 -13.65
N VAL A 50 17.29 -7.20 -14.77
CA VAL A 50 18.42 -6.58 -15.50
C VAL A 50 18.04 -5.20 -16.03
N ILE A 51 16.86 -5.06 -16.66
CA ILE A 51 16.38 -3.77 -17.18
C ILE A 51 16.24 -2.75 -16.02
N THR A 52 15.63 -3.13 -14.91
CA THR A 52 15.54 -2.32 -13.69
C THR A 52 16.92 -1.98 -13.13
N GLY A 53 17.83 -2.97 -13.11
CA GLY A 53 19.17 -2.83 -12.57
C GLY A 53 20.08 -1.89 -13.38
N VAL A 54 19.82 -1.68 -14.66
CA VAL A 54 20.61 -0.75 -15.51
C VAL A 54 19.90 0.57 -15.81
N TYR A 55 18.64 0.72 -15.42
CA TYR A 55 17.88 1.95 -15.64
C TYR A 55 18.62 3.20 -15.09
N PRO A 56 18.63 4.35 -15.77
CA PRO A 56 17.82 4.75 -16.93
C PRO A 56 18.36 4.32 -18.31
N ALA A 57 19.49 3.64 -18.37
CA ALA A 57 20.00 3.04 -19.61
C ALA A 57 19.21 1.78 -20.01
N SER A 58 19.55 1.21 -21.15
CA SER A 58 19.03 -0.07 -21.62
C SER A 58 20.17 -1.07 -21.84
N PRO A 59 19.97 -2.40 -21.76
CA PRO A 59 21.00 -3.38 -22.07
C PRO A 59 21.57 -3.22 -23.49
N SER A 60 20.75 -2.77 -24.46
CA SER A 60 21.19 -2.49 -25.84
C SER A 60 22.19 -1.34 -25.94
N SER A 61 22.16 -0.36 -25.02
CA SER A 61 23.14 0.73 -24.99
C SER A 61 24.54 0.23 -24.59
N TRP A 62 24.63 -0.83 -23.76
CA TRP A 62 25.90 -1.49 -23.48
C TRP A 62 26.53 -2.06 -24.76
N LEU A 63 25.74 -2.79 -25.57
CA LEU A 63 26.21 -3.36 -26.82
C LEU A 63 26.67 -2.25 -27.78
N PHE A 64 25.93 -1.14 -27.84
CA PHE A 64 26.34 0.02 -28.66
C PHE A 64 27.71 0.59 -28.21
N VAL A 65 27.93 0.76 -26.88
CA VAL A 65 29.21 1.24 -26.35
C VAL A 65 30.34 0.26 -26.69
N VAL A 66 30.11 -1.05 -26.51
CA VAL A 66 31.10 -2.09 -26.85
C VAL A 66 31.47 -2.02 -28.34
N ILE A 67 30.47 -1.99 -29.22
CA ILE A 67 30.71 -1.92 -30.68
C ILE A 67 31.44 -0.63 -31.04
N ALA A 68 31.04 0.51 -30.46
CA ALA A 68 31.69 1.79 -30.74
C ALA A 68 33.18 1.78 -30.33
N ILE A 69 33.52 1.26 -29.14
CA ILE A 69 34.90 1.16 -28.67
C ILE A 69 35.71 0.19 -29.54
N LEU A 70 35.17 -0.98 -29.89
CA LEU A 70 35.84 -1.95 -30.75
C LEU A 70 36.06 -1.37 -32.15
N ALA A 71 35.08 -0.63 -32.69
CA ALA A 71 35.23 0.03 -34.02
C ALA A 71 36.31 1.12 -34.00
N THR A 72 36.40 1.95 -32.94
CA THR A 72 37.46 2.96 -32.80
C THR A 72 38.84 2.32 -32.66
N MET A 73 38.95 1.21 -31.93
CA MET A 73 40.21 0.47 -31.83
C MET A 73 40.61 -0.16 -33.16
N TYR A 74 39.66 -0.64 -33.96
CA TYR A 74 39.94 -1.16 -35.30
C TYR A 74 40.53 -0.08 -36.22
N THR A 75 40.12 1.18 -36.07
CA THR A 75 40.72 2.34 -36.79
C THR A 75 42.04 2.82 -36.19
N ARG A 76 42.69 2.04 -35.31
CA ARG A 76 43.94 2.36 -34.60
C ARG A 76 43.87 3.63 -33.75
N SER A 77 42.70 4.03 -33.35
CA SER A 77 42.50 5.11 -32.33
C SER A 77 42.25 4.50 -30.99
N ASP A 78 42.96 4.92 -29.95
CA ASP A 78 42.71 4.49 -28.57
C ASP A 78 41.79 5.49 -27.87
N PRO A 79 40.47 5.17 -27.73
CA PRO A 79 39.51 6.05 -27.04
C PRO A 79 39.65 6.04 -25.53
N SER A 80 40.49 5.14 -24.97
CA SER A 80 40.66 4.93 -23.54
C SER A 80 41.80 5.69 -22.91
N MET A 81 42.60 6.45 -23.71
CA MET A 81 43.83 7.12 -23.26
C MET A 81 44.79 6.16 -22.50
N GLY A 82 44.93 4.94 -22.99
CA GLY A 82 45.84 3.94 -22.44
C GLY A 82 45.24 3.04 -21.34
N LEU A 83 43.97 3.25 -20.92
CA LEU A 83 43.33 2.43 -19.87
C LEU A 83 43.10 0.99 -20.35
N ILE A 84 42.78 0.76 -21.63
CA ILE A 84 42.61 -0.60 -22.17
C ILE A 84 43.93 -1.38 -22.09
N ALA A 85 45.06 -0.73 -22.41
CA ALA A 85 46.39 -1.35 -22.27
C ALA A 85 46.70 -1.73 -20.80
N LYS A 86 46.42 -0.84 -19.85
CA LYS A 86 46.55 -1.16 -18.42
C LYS A 86 45.68 -2.31 -17.96
N ILE A 87 44.43 -2.39 -18.42
CA ILE A 87 43.54 -3.52 -18.12
C ILE A 87 44.13 -4.81 -18.69
N GLN A 88 44.68 -4.76 -19.91
CA GLN A 88 45.31 -5.92 -20.56
C GLN A 88 46.53 -6.43 -19.75
N GLU A 89 47.37 -5.54 -19.25
CA GLU A 89 48.53 -5.87 -18.41
C GLU A 89 48.16 -6.58 -17.08
N HIS A 90 47.01 -6.21 -16.49
CA HIS A 90 46.55 -6.76 -15.20
C HIS A 90 45.56 -7.91 -15.32
N LEU A 91 45.29 -8.42 -16.53
CA LEU A 91 44.38 -9.55 -16.75
C LEU A 91 44.98 -10.87 -16.21
N PRO A 92 44.38 -11.54 -15.23
CA PRO A 92 44.96 -12.75 -14.62
C PRO A 92 45.01 -13.95 -15.55
N VAL A 93 44.35 -13.89 -16.74
CA VAL A 93 44.24 -14.97 -17.72
C VAL A 93 45.15 -14.67 -18.97
N SER A 94 46.10 -13.74 -18.87
CA SER A 94 46.92 -13.29 -20.00
C SER A 94 47.75 -14.42 -20.65
N GLN A 95 48.13 -15.43 -19.88
CA GLN A 95 48.97 -16.52 -20.37
C GLN A 95 48.24 -17.56 -21.25
N SER A 96 46.89 -17.62 -21.20
CA SER A 96 46.11 -18.64 -21.92
C SER A 96 45.34 -18.09 -23.14
N LEU A 97 45.34 -16.77 -23.33
CA LEU A 97 44.59 -16.10 -24.42
C LEU A 97 45.55 -15.53 -25.50
N SER A 98 45.16 -15.60 -26.77
CA SER A 98 45.88 -14.89 -27.82
C SER A 98 45.87 -13.37 -27.61
N ALA A 99 46.90 -12.66 -28.09
CA ALA A 99 47.00 -11.20 -27.94
C ALA A 99 45.76 -10.45 -28.46
N GLN A 100 45.14 -10.94 -29.53
CA GLN A 100 43.88 -10.38 -30.05
C GLN A 100 42.71 -10.59 -29.09
N CYS A 101 42.58 -11.79 -28.51
CA CYS A 101 41.54 -12.07 -27.52
C CYS A 101 41.71 -11.21 -26.24
N GLN A 102 42.97 -11.02 -25.81
CA GLN A 102 43.27 -10.15 -24.64
C GLN A 102 42.81 -8.71 -24.89
N THR A 103 43.12 -8.18 -26.10
CA THR A 103 42.71 -6.83 -26.49
C THR A 103 41.18 -6.69 -26.54
N VAL A 104 40.47 -7.67 -27.13
CA VAL A 104 39.00 -7.65 -27.19
C VAL A 104 38.39 -7.74 -25.79
N VAL A 105 38.88 -8.64 -24.93
CA VAL A 105 38.41 -8.79 -23.55
C VAL A 105 38.66 -7.49 -22.78
N SER A 106 39.82 -6.89 -22.88
CA SER A 106 40.14 -5.62 -22.22
C SER A 106 39.26 -4.47 -22.70
N ALA A 107 38.97 -4.42 -24.01
CA ALA A 107 38.07 -3.44 -24.60
C ALA A 107 36.61 -3.62 -24.10
N VAL A 108 36.14 -4.87 -23.99
CA VAL A 108 34.81 -5.17 -23.42
C VAL A 108 34.73 -4.79 -21.97
N LEU A 109 35.76 -5.10 -21.15
CA LEU A 109 35.82 -4.69 -19.75
C LEU A 109 35.81 -3.18 -19.59
N PHE A 110 36.64 -2.46 -20.37
CA PHE A 110 36.64 -1.00 -20.34
C PHE A 110 35.29 -0.43 -20.74
N SER A 111 34.70 -0.93 -21.84
CA SER A 111 33.37 -0.51 -22.30
C SER A 111 32.29 -0.73 -21.21
N THR A 112 32.39 -1.85 -20.50
CA THR A 112 31.44 -2.16 -19.40
C THR A 112 31.65 -1.20 -18.24
N MET A 113 32.87 -0.93 -17.81
CA MET A 113 33.18 0.05 -16.77
C MET A 113 32.73 1.46 -17.16
N LEU A 114 32.98 1.88 -18.38
CA LEU A 114 32.51 3.17 -18.90
C LEU A 114 31.01 3.28 -18.89
N TRP A 115 30.30 2.24 -19.37
CA TRP A 115 28.85 2.19 -19.39
C TRP A 115 28.22 2.20 -17.99
N LEU A 116 28.79 1.45 -17.03
CA LEU A 116 28.36 1.49 -15.64
C LEU A 116 28.58 2.87 -14.99
N SER A 117 29.72 3.53 -15.30
CA SER A 117 30.01 4.88 -14.82
C SER A 117 29.00 5.90 -15.37
N LEU A 118 28.61 5.77 -16.64
CA LEU A 118 27.58 6.62 -17.27
C LEU A 118 26.21 6.39 -16.58
N ILE A 119 25.82 5.13 -16.32
CA ILE A 119 24.58 4.84 -15.60
C ILE A 119 24.59 5.47 -14.22
N PHE A 120 25.70 5.31 -13.48
CA PHE A 120 25.84 5.89 -12.15
C PHE A 120 25.70 7.42 -12.19
N THR A 121 26.34 8.07 -13.15
CA THR A 121 26.24 9.52 -13.35
C THR A 121 24.82 9.94 -13.70
N MET A 122 24.16 9.24 -14.62
CA MET A 122 22.74 9.50 -14.96
C MET A 122 21.82 9.35 -13.75
N ARG A 123 22.02 8.34 -12.91
CA ARG A 123 21.26 8.15 -11.66
C ARG A 123 21.48 9.28 -10.67
N LEU A 124 22.73 9.73 -10.51
CA LEU A 124 23.03 10.88 -9.67
C LEU A 124 22.37 12.16 -10.19
N CYS A 125 22.44 12.42 -11.49
CA CYS A 125 21.76 13.55 -12.11
C CYS A 125 20.24 13.47 -11.89
N LEU A 126 19.64 12.30 -12.13
CA LEU A 126 18.21 12.09 -11.92
C LEU A 126 17.83 12.25 -10.43
N LYS A 127 18.66 11.75 -9.50
CA LYS A 127 18.46 11.93 -8.06
C LYS A 127 18.48 13.42 -7.67
N GLN A 128 19.41 14.19 -8.20
CA GLN A 128 19.47 15.64 -7.96
C GLN A 128 18.27 16.37 -8.59
N LEU A 129 17.88 16.00 -9.80
CA LEU A 129 16.69 16.56 -10.43
C LEU A 129 15.43 16.26 -9.62
N LEU A 130 15.24 15.02 -9.14
CA LEU A 130 14.10 14.63 -8.32
C LEU A 130 14.11 15.25 -6.90
N SER A 131 15.25 15.80 -6.46
CA SER A 131 15.34 16.58 -5.21
C SER A 131 14.86 18.02 -5.37
N TYR A 132 14.54 18.48 -6.58
CA TYR A 132 13.99 19.80 -6.81
C TYR A 132 12.48 19.81 -6.52
N HIS A 133 12.05 20.49 -5.46
CA HIS A 133 10.66 20.51 -5.01
C HIS A 133 9.97 21.87 -5.20
N ARG A 134 10.66 22.90 -5.74
CA ARG A 134 10.07 24.26 -5.88
C ARG A 134 8.83 24.29 -6.78
N TRP A 135 8.69 23.34 -7.71
CA TRP A 135 7.50 23.19 -8.56
C TRP A 135 6.20 23.03 -7.74
N MET A 136 6.27 22.46 -6.53
CA MET A 136 5.11 22.28 -5.65
C MET A 136 4.59 23.60 -5.05
N PHE A 137 5.41 24.64 -5.07
CA PHE A 137 5.06 25.95 -4.52
C PHE A 137 4.64 26.97 -5.59
N GLU A 138 4.56 26.55 -6.86
CA GLU A 138 4.09 27.38 -7.96
C GLU A 138 2.55 27.48 -7.98
N GLN A 139 2.03 28.60 -8.43
CA GLN A 139 0.59 28.78 -8.60
C GLN A 139 0.07 27.82 -9.67
N HIS A 140 -1.12 27.27 -9.43
CA HIS A 140 -1.77 26.38 -10.40
C HIS A 140 -1.92 27.07 -11.76
N GLY A 141 -1.58 26.37 -12.85
CA GLY A 141 -1.61 26.88 -14.21
C GLY A 141 -0.46 27.83 -14.62
N LYS A 142 0.42 28.25 -13.68
CA LYS A 142 1.56 29.16 -13.97
C LYS A 142 2.88 28.47 -13.69
N MET A 143 3.39 27.72 -14.67
CA MET A 143 4.69 27.06 -14.57
C MET A 143 5.82 28.04 -14.93
N SER A 144 6.78 28.22 -14.03
CA SER A 144 7.97 29.05 -14.28
C SER A 144 8.88 28.43 -15.37
N ASN A 145 9.71 29.26 -15.99
CA ASN A 145 10.66 28.77 -17.01
C ASN A 145 11.68 27.79 -16.41
N THR A 146 12.09 28.00 -15.15
CA THR A 146 12.96 27.07 -14.42
C THR A 146 12.32 25.70 -14.31
N THR A 147 11.06 25.62 -13.92
CA THR A 147 10.32 24.35 -13.80
C THR A 147 10.09 23.69 -15.16
N LYS A 148 9.85 24.47 -16.24
CA LYS A 148 9.76 23.91 -17.60
C LYS A 148 11.07 23.25 -18.05
N VAL A 149 12.21 23.92 -17.82
CA VAL A 149 13.54 23.36 -18.10
C VAL A 149 13.78 22.11 -17.25
N TRP A 150 13.46 22.16 -15.95
CA TRP A 150 13.57 21.03 -15.07
C TRP A 150 12.74 19.81 -15.54
N VAL A 151 11.48 20.00 -15.95
CA VAL A 151 10.64 18.93 -16.51
C VAL A 151 11.29 18.33 -17.75
N ALA A 152 11.84 19.16 -18.64
CA ALA A 152 12.54 18.68 -19.83
C ALA A 152 13.77 17.83 -19.47
N LEU A 153 14.58 18.28 -18.50
CA LEU A 153 15.74 17.53 -18.02
C LEU A 153 15.32 16.21 -17.36
N VAL A 154 14.30 16.21 -16.51
CA VAL A 154 13.76 14.97 -15.92
C VAL A 154 13.35 13.99 -17.01
N ARG A 155 12.69 14.44 -18.08
CA ARG A 155 12.30 13.58 -19.21
C ARG A 155 13.49 13.03 -19.97
N ILE A 156 14.56 13.82 -20.14
CA ILE A 156 15.79 13.40 -20.82
C ILE A 156 16.51 12.32 -20.00
N PHE A 157 16.67 12.54 -18.69
CA PHE A 157 17.36 11.60 -17.81
C PHE A 157 16.51 10.40 -17.38
N SER A 158 15.19 10.48 -17.52
CA SER A 158 14.29 9.34 -17.36
C SER A 158 14.32 8.48 -18.64
N GLY A 159 14.78 7.26 -18.54
CA GLY A 159 14.79 6.31 -19.67
C GLY A 159 13.37 6.05 -20.21
N ARG A 160 13.30 5.42 -21.37
CA ARG A 160 12.03 4.99 -21.97
C ARG A 160 11.52 3.73 -21.28
N GLN A 161 10.20 3.63 -21.07
CA GLN A 161 9.50 2.45 -20.54
C GLN A 161 10.06 1.96 -19.18
N PRO A 162 9.99 2.77 -18.11
CA PRO A 162 10.40 2.33 -16.79
C PRO A 162 9.50 1.20 -16.28
N LEU A 163 10.09 0.20 -15.64
CA LEU A 163 9.44 -0.86 -14.90
C LEU A 163 9.18 -0.39 -13.46
N LEU A 164 8.39 -1.16 -12.69
CA LEU A 164 7.93 -0.78 -11.34
C LEU A 164 9.03 -0.22 -10.43
N TYR A 165 10.18 -0.88 -10.36
CA TYR A 165 11.28 -0.50 -9.47
C TYR A 165 12.38 0.32 -10.13
N SER A 166 12.23 0.72 -11.40
CA SER A 166 13.28 1.40 -12.17
C SER A 166 13.80 2.67 -11.51
N TYR A 167 12.94 3.41 -10.82
CA TYR A 167 13.33 4.66 -10.16
C TYR A 167 13.96 4.50 -8.78
N GLN A 168 13.90 3.30 -8.14
CA GLN A 168 14.30 3.13 -6.73
C GLN A 168 15.74 3.60 -6.45
N GLY A 169 16.68 3.34 -7.39
CA GLY A 169 18.07 3.79 -7.26
C GLY A 169 18.29 5.29 -7.49
N SER A 170 17.28 6.01 -8.01
CA SER A 170 17.36 7.44 -8.34
C SER A 170 16.45 8.32 -7.49
N LEU A 171 15.64 7.73 -6.60
CA LEU A 171 14.85 8.51 -5.67
C LEU A 171 15.75 9.18 -4.61
N PRO A 172 15.46 10.45 -4.24
CA PRO A 172 16.19 11.10 -3.16
C PRO A 172 15.94 10.45 -1.81
N ASN A 173 16.91 10.52 -0.92
CA ASN A 173 16.72 10.14 0.48
C ASN A 173 15.91 11.22 1.20
N LEU A 174 15.14 10.84 2.23
CA LEU A 174 14.41 11.79 3.05
C LEU A 174 15.41 12.76 3.71
N PRO A 175 15.27 14.09 3.52
CA PRO A 175 16.15 15.06 4.15
C PRO A 175 15.94 15.07 5.68
N LEU A 176 17.01 15.19 6.44
CA LEU A 176 16.96 15.33 7.87
C LEU A 176 16.85 16.83 8.23
N PRO A 177 15.73 17.30 8.82
CA PRO A 177 15.57 18.70 9.22
C PRO A 177 16.57 19.13 10.27
N ALA A 178 16.89 20.42 10.34
CA ALA A 178 17.68 20.97 11.43
C ALA A 178 16.86 21.00 12.74
N ILE A 179 17.48 20.67 13.86
CA ILE A 179 16.81 20.64 15.18
C ILE A 179 16.11 21.97 15.50
N LYS A 180 16.78 23.07 15.22
CA LYS A 180 16.27 24.45 15.42
C LYS A 180 14.97 24.70 14.65
N ASP A 181 14.92 24.27 13.38
CA ASP A 181 13.73 24.45 12.55
C ASP A 181 12.57 23.58 13.03
N THR A 182 12.89 22.37 13.50
CA THR A 182 11.90 21.44 14.05
C THR A 182 11.30 21.97 15.34
N VAL A 183 12.13 22.40 16.28
CA VAL A 183 11.68 22.98 17.56
C VAL A 183 10.85 24.24 17.32
N LYS A 184 11.31 25.15 16.47
CA LYS A 184 10.57 26.37 16.12
C LYS A 184 9.17 26.04 15.58
N ARG A 185 9.07 25.13 14.60
CA ARG A 185 7.77 24.75 14.02
C ARG A 185 6.88 24.01 15.00
N TYR A 186 7.46 23.20 15.88
CA TYR A 186 6.70 22.59 16.96
C TYR A 186 6.09 23.66 17.86
N MET A 187 6.87 24.62 18.32
CA MET A 187 6.38 25.73 19.15
C MET A 187 5.29 26.55 18.45
N GLU A 188 5.44 26.82 17.16
CA GLU A 188 4.40 27.44 16.34
C GLU A 188 3.11 26.60 16.30
N SER A 189 3.23 25.27 16.23
CA SER A 189 2.09 24.34 16.12
C SER A 189 1.31 24.15 17.41
N VAL A 190 1.93 24.32 18.57
CA VAL A 190 1.26 24.15 19.87
C VAL A 190 0.77 25.48 20.46
N ARG A 191 1.19 26.61 19.90
CA ARG A 191 0.79 27.92 20.37
C ARG A 191 -0.73 28.12 20.49
N PRO A 192 -1.57 27.69 19.53
CA PRO A 192 -3.02 27.82 19.64
C PRO A 192 -3.67 26.86 20.65
N LEU A 193 -2.94 25.84 21.11
CA LEU A 193 -3.45 24.79 22.00
C LEU A 193 -3.14 25.04 23.47
N MET A 194 -2.20 25.97 23.77
CA MET A 194 -1.68 26.22 25.11
C MET A 194 -2.02 27.62 25.59
N ASP A 195 -2.27 27.75 26.89
CA ASP A 195 -2.33 29.07 27.52
C ASP A 195 -0.93 29.72 27.62
N SER A 196 -0.87 30.97 28.08
CA SER A 196 0.41 31.72 28.13
C SER A 196 1.42 31.10 29.09
N THR A 197 0.98 30.56 30.21
CA THR A 197 1.83 29.97 31.25
C THR A 197 2.41 28.63 30.79
N GLU A 198 1.57 27.79 30.21
CA GLU A 198 1.98 26.51 29.62
C GLU A 198 2.92 26.70 28.45
N PHE A 199 2.66 27.70 27.60
CA PHE A 199 3.52 28.01 26.47
C PHE A 199 4.89 28.53 26.89
N GLU A 200 4.98 29.37 27.94
CA GLU A 200 6.26 29.84 28.50
C GLU A 200 7.05 28.66 29.06
N ARG A 201 6.39 27.74 29.80
CA ARG A 201 7.02 26.53 30.34
C ARG A 201 7.55 25.64 29.18
N MET A 202 6.74 25.41 28.15
CA MET A 202 7.12 24.61 26.98
C MET A 202 8.28 25.30 26.23
N THR A 203 8.25 26.61 26.07
CA THR A 203 9.33 27.40 25.43
C THR A 203 10.67 27.22 26.16
N LYS A 204 10.66 27.19 27.49
CA LYS A 204 11.85 26.91 28.28
C LYS A 204 12.38 25.50 28.06
N LEU A 205 11.52 24.48 28.13
CA LEU A 205 11.89 23.09 27.87
C LEU A 205 12.45 22.89 26.45
N ALA A 206 11.81 23.51 25.44
CA ALA A 206 12.24 23.46 24.05
C ALA A 206 13.65 24.10 23.87
N SER A 207 13.90 25.26 24.49
CA SER A 207 15.19 25.93 24.43
C SER A 207 16.29 25.13 25.13
N GLU A 208 16.02 24.56 26.30
CA GLU A 208 16.96 23.69 27.03
C GLU A 208 17.27 22.42 26.22
N PHE A 209 16.26 21.82 25.59
CA PHE A 209 16.45 20.67 24.70
C PHE A 209 17.29 21.02 23.48
N GLU A 210 16.95 22.11 22.77
CA GLU A 210 17.69 22.57 21.59
C GLU A 210 19.18 22.82 21.90
N SER A 211 19.47 23.52 22.98
CA SER A 211 20.85 23.92 23.33
C SER A 211 21.72 22.78 23.87
N SER A 212 21.14 21.70 24.35
CA SER A 212 21.86 20.60 25.02
C SER A 212 21.70 19.26 24.33
N LEU A 213 20.72 18.47 24.76
CA LEU A 213 20.51 17.08 24.34
C LEU A 213 20.14 16.96 22.87
N GLY A 214 19.35 17.89 22.32
CA GLY A 214 18.89 17.88 20.96
C GLY A 214 19.98 17.76 19.91
N HIS A 215 21.06 18.53 20.08
CA HIS A 215 22.24 18.47 19.18
C HIS A 215 22.93 17.09 19.23
N ARG A 216 23.03 16.48 20.41
CA ARG A 216 23.62 15.14 20.57
C ARG A 216 22.78 14.08 19.85
N LEU A 217 21.46 14.09 20.04
CA LEU A 217 20.55 13.17 19.37
C LEU A 217 20.57 13.35 17.84
N GLN A 218 20.64 14.62 17.38
CA GLN A 218 20.73 14.95 15.97
C GLN A 218 21.97 14.35 15.28
N TRP A 219 23.10 14.26 15.99
CA TRP A 219 24.28 13.63 15.44
C TRP A 219 24.09 12.12 15.18
N TYR A 220 23.42 11.40 16.08
CA TYR A 220 23.09 9.99 15.87
C TYR A 220 22.15 9.80 14.68
N LEU A 221 21.14 10.69 14.51
CA LEU A 221 20.27 10.66 13.33
C LEU A 221 21.02 10.96 12.04
N LYS A 222 21.95 11.92 12.05
CA LYS A 222 22.83 12.19 10.90
C LYS A 222 23.64 10.95 10.53
N LEU A 223 24.22 10.26 11.50
CA LEU A 223 24.94 9.01 11.24
C LEU A 223 24.01 7.96 10.61
N LYS A 224 22.83 7.72 11.19
CA LYS A 224 21.85 6.79 10.60
C LYS A 224 21.49 7.19 9.16
N ALA A 225 21.23 8.46 8.88
CA ALA A 225 20.85 8.96 7.57
C ALA A 225 21.94 8.79 6.50
N LEU A 226 23.21 8.54 6.86
CA LEU A 226 24.28 8.28 5.90
C LEU A 226 24.16 6.92 5.22
N TRP A 227 23.70 5.87 5.93
CA TRP A 227 23.59 4.50 5.37
C TRP A 227 22.16 4.03 5.16
N ALA A 228 21.19 4.53 5.94
CA ALA A 228 19.79 4.15 5.78
C ALA A 228 19.20 4.80 4.53
N ALA A 229 18.41 4.03 3.77
CA ALA A 229 17.65 4.55 2.64
C ALA A 229 16.63 5.63 3.08
N ASN A 230 16.05 5.40 4.25
CA ASN A 230 15.19 6.34 4.97
C ASN A 230 15.45 6.18 6.47
N TYR A 231 15.76 7.27 7.18
CA TYR A 231 16.10 7.21 8.59
C TYR A 231 14.91 6.99 9.54
N VAL A 232 13.68 7.04 8.99
CA VAL A 232 12.41 6.93 9.74
C VAL A 232 11.76 5.58 9.60
N SER A 233 11.67 5.04 8.38
CA SER A 233 10.68 4.05 7.99
C SER A 233 10.74 2.74 8.76
N ASP A 234 11.95 2.24 9.07
CA ASP A 234 12.15 1.04 9.89
C ASP A 234 11.65 1.22 11.33
N TRP A 235 11.99 2.35 11.96
CA TRP A 235 11.53 2.67 13.30
C TRP A 235 10.04 2.98 13.34
N TRP A 236 9.51 3.64 12.29
CA TRP A 236 8.08 3.91 12.17
C TRP A 236 7.28 2.59 12.09
N GLU A 237 7.72 1.64 11.27
CA GLU A 237 7.11 0.32 11.17
C GLU A 237 7.16 -0.42 12.51
N GLU A 238 8.32 -0.44 13.18
CA GLU A 238 8.50 -1.13 14.45
C GLU A 238 7.69 -0.49 15.59
N TYR A 239 7.90 0.80 15.85
CA TYR A 239 7.38 1.43 17.08
C TYR A 239 5.91 1.83 16.97
N ILE A 240 5.43 2.19 15.79
CA ILE A 240 4.04 2.65 15.61
C ILE A 240 3.11 1.48 15.32
N TYR A 241 3.53 0.54 14.46
CA TYR A 241 2.67 -0.57 14.10
C TYR A 241 3.00 -1.84 14.88
N LEU A 242 4.25 -2.30 14.87
CA LEU A 242 4.57 -3.65 15.37
C LEU A 242 4.63 -3.73 16.89
N ARG A 243 5.06 -2.68 17.59
CA ARG A 243 5.07 -2.61 19.07
C ARG A 243 3.72 -2.25 19.69
N GLY A 244 2.74 -1.80 18.93
CA GLY A 244 1.38 -1.62 19.41
C GLY A 244 0.80 -2.94 19.92
N ARG A 245 0.30 -2.97 21.17
CA ARG A 245 -0.25 -4.22 21.76
C ARG A 245 -1.77 -4.29 21.71
N SER A 246 -2.42 -3.22 21.30
CA SER A 246 -3.88 -3.11 21.15
C SER A 246 -4.38 -3.82 19.89
N PRO A 247 -5.69 -4.08 19.76
CA PRO A 247 -6.30 -4.69 18.59
C PRO A 247 -6.02 -3.91 17.31
N ILE A 248 -5.43 -4.59 16.31
CA ILE A 248 -5.09 -3.94 15.05
C ILE A 248 -6.31 -3.67 14.17
N MET A 249 -7.36 -4.44 14.32
CA MET A 249 -8.59 -4.38 13.54
C MET A 249 -9.15 -2.96 13.41
N VAL A 250 -9.28 -2.24 14.52
CA VAL A 250 -9.80 -0.86 14.57
C VAL A 250 -8.71 0.19 14.74
N ASN A 251 -7.56 -0.15 15.34
CA ASN A 251 -6.52 0.83 15.67
C ASN A 251 -5.46 0.99 14.57
N SER A 252 -5.39 0.05 13.62
CA SER A 252 -4.37 0.05 12.59
C SER A 252 -4.94 -0.23 11.21
N ASN A 253 -5.74 -1.30 11.04
CA ASN A 253 -6.25 -1.73 9.76
C ASN A 253 -7.20 -0.70 9.13
N TYR A 254 -7.30 -0.72 7.81
CA TYR A 254 -8.19 0.13 7.04
C TYR A 254 -8.90 -0.69 5.95
N TYR A 255 -9.98 -0.14 5.40
CA TYR A 255 -10.81 -0.83 4.43
C TYR A 255 -11.02 -0.02 3.16
N GLY A 256 -11.34 -0.71 2.07
CA GLY A 256 -11.80 -0.14 0.81
C GLY A 256 -13.15 -0.72 0.42
N MET A 257 -14.04 0.11 -0.10
CA MET A 257 -15.39 -0.25 -0.53
C MET A 257 -15.45 -0.44 -2.05
N ASP A 258 -16.49 -1.14 -2.51
CA ASP A 258 -16.83 -1.36 -3.91
C ASP A 258 -17.36 -0.08 -4.59
N PHE A 259 -17.81 -0.20 -5.83
CA PHE A 259 -18.58 0.83 -6.53
C PHE A 259 -19.84 1.22 -5.75
N LEU A 260 -20.18 2.50 -5.77
CA LEU A 260 -21.33 3.01 -5.04
C LEU A 260 -22.64 2.48 -5.65
N TYR A 261 -22.83 2.71 -6.93
CA TYR A 261 -24.11 2.48 -7.61
C TYR A 261 -24.19 1.17 -8.38
N VAL A 262 -23.05 0.61 -8.81
CA VAL A 262 -23.00 -0.56 -9.67
C VAL A 262 -22.63 -1.81 -8.87
N THR A 263 -23.29 -2.91 -9.16
CA THR A 263 -22.87 -4.26 -8.77
C THR A 263 -22.74 -5.07 -10.07
N PRO A 264 -21.51 -5.39 -10.53
CA PRO A 264 -21.29 -6.00 -11.84
C PRO A 264 -21.98 -7.34 -12.03
N THR A 265 -22.16 -8.11 -10.97
CA THR A 265 -22.97 -9.34 -10.92
C THR A 265 -23.52 -9.53 -9.50
N PRO A 266 -24.77 -10.01 -9.34
CA PRO A 266 -25.31 -10.38 -8.03
C PRO A 266 -24.85 -11.77 -7.57
N ILE A 267 -24.17 -12.54 -8.41
CA ILE A 267 -23.71 -13.90 -8.11
C ILE A 267 -22.42 -13.85 -7.33
N GLN A 268 -22.47 -14.18 -6.03
CA GLN A 268 -21.33 -14.16 -5.12
C GLN A 268 -20.13 -14.95 -5.65
N ALA A 269 -20.34 -16.18 -6.13
CA ALA A 269 -19.28 -17.03 -6.65
C ALA A 269 -18.60 -16.43 -7.90
N ALA A 270 -19.38 -15.84 -8.81
CA ALA A 270 -18.87 -15.20 -10.01
C ALA A 270 -18.08 -13.94 -9.67
N ARG A 271 -18.61 -13.10 -8.75
CA ARG A 271 -17.88 -11.93 -8.29
C ARG A 271 -16.54 -12.30 -7.63
N ALA A 272 -16.54 -13.36 -6.80
CA ALA A 272 -15.32 -13.89 -6.21
C ALA A 272 -14.35 -14.40 -7.27
N GLY A 273 -14.83 -15.12 -8.29
CA GLY A 273 -14.03 -15.65 -9.39
C GLY A 273 -13.24 -14.57 -10.13
N ASN A 274 -13.92 -13.53 -10.58
CA ASN A 274 -13.30 -12.39 -11.26
C ASN A 274 -12.37 -11.61 -10.34
N THR A 275 -12.80 -11.28 -9.11
CA THR A 275 -12.02 -10.49 -8.16
C THR A 275 -10.72 -11.20 -7.78
N ILE A 276 -10.78 -12.49 -7.42
CA ILE A 276 -9.58 -13.29 -7.08
C ILE A 276 -8.64 -13.36 -8.30
N HIS A 277 -9.19 -13.63 -9.50
CA HIS A 277 -8.39 -13.68 -10.71
C HIS A 277 -7.70 -12.33 -11.01
N ALA A 278 -8.41 -11.21 -10.87
CA ALA A 278 -7.88 -9.85 -11.07
C ALA A 278 -6.69 -9.55 -10.12
N PHE A 279 -6.81 -9.90 -8.84
CA PHE A 279 -5.70 -9.78 -7.90
C PHE A 279 -4.49 -10.63 -8.30
N LEU A 280 -4.71 -11.85 -8.78
CA LEU A 280 -3.63 -12.73 -9.22
C LEU A 280 -3.00 -12.29 -10.54
N LEU A 281 -3.76 -11.63 -11.42
CA LEU A 281 -3.21 -10.93 -12.59
C LEU A 281 -2.30 -9.77 -12.17
N TYR A 282 -2.72 -8.96 -11.20
CA TYR A 282 -1.89 -7.89 -10.64
C TYR A 282 -0.61 -8.46 -10.00
N ARG A 283 -0.74 -9.50 -9.17
CA ARG A 283 0.40 -10.21 -8.58
C ARG A 283 1.36 -10.73 -9.65
N ARG A 284 0.85 -11.27 -10.77
CA ARG A 284 1.69 -11.72 -11.90
C ARG A 284 2.46 -10.57 -12.52
N LYS A 285 1.80 -9.41 -12.75
CA LYS A 285 2.47 -8.20 -13.26
C LYS A 285 3.50 -7.68 -12.25
N LEU A 286 3.17 -7.66 -10.96
CA LEU A 286 4.06 -7.24 -9.88
C LEU A 286 5.33 -8.12 -9.84
N ASN A 287 5.15 -9.44 -9.83
CA ASN A 287 6.23 -10.43 -9.84
C ASN A 287 7.15 -10.36 -11.07
N ARG A 288 6.68 -9.76 -12.16
CA ARG A 288 7.43 -9.52 -13.38
C ARG A 288 7.91 -8.09 -13.52
N GLU A 289 7.65 -7.25 -12.53
CA GLU A 289 7.93 -5.81 -12.55
C GLU A 289 7.19 -5.06 -13.71
N GLU A 290 6.14 -5.65 -14.27
CA GLU A 290 5.38 -5.11 -15.41
C GLU A 290 4.34 -4.05 -15.01
N VAL A 291 4.14 -3.81 -13.71
CA VAL A 291 3.30 -2.71 -13.22
C VAL A 291 4.00 -1.39 -13.51
N LYS A 292 3.29 -0.44 -14.09
CA LYS A 292 3.84 0.91 -14.33
C LYS A 292 4.20 1.58 -13.00
N PRO A 293 5.33 2.30 -12.92
CA PRO A 293 5.66 3.10 -11.73
C PRO A 293 4.56 4.12 -11.45
N SER A 294 4.09 4.17 -10.21
CA SER A 294 3.18 5.22 -9.77
C SER A 294 3.85 6.58 -9.90
N ARG A 295 3.10 7.59 -10.31
CA ARG A 295 3.54 8.99 -10.43
C ARG A 295 2.55 9.91 -9.77
N ILE A 296 2.96 11.11 -9.42
CA ILE A 296 2.00 12.14 -9.03
C ILE A 296 1.13 12.45 -10.27
N PRO A 297 -0.21 12.41 -10.15
CA PRO A 297 -1.11 12.66 -11.27
C PRO A 297 -0.77 13.94 -12.05
N GLY A 298 -0.78 13.88 -13.38
CA GLY A 298 -0.43 15.00 -14.26
C GLY A 298 1.05 15.39 -14.29
N THR A 299 1.96 14.65 -13.60
CA THR A 299 3.38 14.98 -13.53
C THR A 299 4.29 13.87 -14.07
N VAL A 300 5.59 14.19 -14.20
CA VAL A 300 6.65 13.22 -14.54
C VAL A 300 7.31 12.59 -13.31
N ILE A 301 6.86 12.89 -12.12
CA ILE A 301 7.54 12.58 -10.86
C ILE A 301 7.15 11.19 -10.38
N PRO A 302 8.12 10.26 -10.27
CA PRO A 302 7.85 8.90 -9.80
C PRO A 302 7.71 8.87 -8.28
N LEU A 303 6.89 7.91 -7.82
CA LEU A 303 6.73 7.59 -6.40
C LEU A 303 7.47 6.30 -6.07
N CYS A 304 7.90 6.19 -4.80
CA CYS A 304 8.53 4.98 -4.30
C CYS A 304 7.58 3.77 -4.38
N ALA A 305 8.08 2.65 -4.92
CA ALA A 305 7.35 1.40 -5.05
C ALA A 305 7.78 0.31 -4.05
N ALA A 306 8.65 0.63 -3.08
CA ALA A 306 9.20 -0.36 -2.14
C ALA A 306 8.11 -1.16 -1.39
N GLN A 307 7.02 -0.51 -0.99
CA GLN A 307 5.90 -1.16 -0.30
C GLN A 307 5.17 -2.21 -1.16
N CYS A 308 5.26 -2.12 -2.51
CA CYS A 308 4.57 -3.04 -3.41
C CYS A 308 5.06 -4.49 -3.30
N GLU A 309 6.29 -4.72 -2.85
CA GLU A 309 6.86 -6.06 -2.68
C GLU A 309 6.05 -6.91 -1.68
N ARG A 310 5.53 -6.29 -0.64
CA ARG A 310 4.84 -6.96 0.47
C ARG A 310 3.33 -7.07 0.34
N ILE A 311 2.74 -6.73 -0.81
CA ILE A 311 1.28 -6.80 -1.03
C ILE A 311 0.75 -8.22 -0.83
N PHE A 312 1.37 -9.19 -1.50
CA PHE A 312 0.93 -10.60 -1.48
C PHE A 312 1.84 -11.46 -0.61
N ASN A 313 1.35 -12.63 -0.20
CA ASN A 313 2.10 -13.61 0.55
C ASN A 313 2.71 -13.04 1.85
N THR A 314 2.08 -12.06 2.46
CA THR A 314 2.56 -11.39 3.66
C THR A 314 1.57 -11.53 4.78
N THR A 315 2.07 -11.73 5.98
CA THR A 315 1.27 -11.76 7.20
C THR A 315 2.02 -11.10 8.34
N ARG A 316 1.28 -10.51 9.27
CA ARG A 316 1.79 -10.05 10.55
C ARG A 316 1.67 -11.18 11.55
N THR A 317 2.73 -11.48 12.25
CA THR A 317 2.78 -12.54 13.27
C THR A 317 2.84 -11.88 14.64
N PRO A 318 1.94 -12.23 15.59
CA PRO A 318 1.91 -11.64 16.91
C PRO A 318 3.12 -12.06 17.74
N GLY A 319 3.62 -11.11 18.54
CA GLY A 319 4.67 -11.33 19.54
C GLY A 319 4.27 -10.72 20.88
N GLU A 320 4.92 -11.12 21.97
CA GLU A 320 4.57 -10.59 23.31
C GLU A 320 5.02 -9.12 23.48
N GLU A 321 6.16 -8.71 22.94
CA GLU A 321 6.66 -7.33 23.00
C GLU A 321 6.49 -6.58 21.68
N THR A 322 6.72 -7.27 20.57
CA THR A 322 6.63 -6.72 19.21
C THR A 322 6.17 -7.80 18.24
N ASP A 323 5.34 -7.43 17.29
CA ASP A 323 4.96 -8.30 16.19
C ASP A 323 6.05 -8.33 15.13
N THR A 324 5.97 -9.27 14.20
CA THR A 324 6.87 -9.36 13.04
C THR A 324 6.07 -9.47 11.76
N VAL A 325 6.55 -8.85 10.70
CA VAL A 325 5.97 -9.00 9.34
C VAL A 325 6.75 -10.09 8.61
N GLN A 326 6.05 -11.13 8.18
CA GLN A 326 6.62 -12.23 7.42
C GLN A 326 6.15 -12.17 5.97
N HIS A 327 7.09 -12.27 5.04
CA HIS A 327 6.82 -12.28 3.61
C HIS A 327 7.42 -13.54 2.98
N TRP A 328 6.62 -14.27 2.17
CA TRP A 328 7.05 -15.45 1.43
C TRP A 328 7.15 -15.13 -0.07
N GLN A 329 8.14 -15.76 -0.71
CA GLN A 329 8.44 -15.46 -2.11
C GLN A 329 7.30 -15.81 -3.08
N ASP A 330 6.54 -16.86 -2.80
CA ASP A 330 5.44 -17.30 -3.66
C ASP A 330 4.37 -18.07 -2.87
N SER A 331 3.16 -18.12 -3.41
CA SER A 331 2.05 -18.92 -2.93
C SER A 331 1.14 -19.27 -4.11
N ASP A 332 0.64 -20.48 -4.19
CA ASP A 332 -0.20 -20.98 -5.28
C ASP A 332 -1.67 -21.15 -4.89
N TYR A 333 -2.04 -20.65 -3.71
CA TYR A 333 -3.39 -20.75 -3.17
C TYR A 333 -3.81 -19.49 -2.42
N VAL A 334 -5.10 -19.37 -2.18
CA VAL A 334 -5.73 -18.44 -1.24
C VAL A 334 -6.45 -19.23 -0.16
N VAL A 335 -6.69 -18.61 1.00
CA VAL A 335 -7.56 -19.20 2.02
C VAL A 335 -8.91 -18.50 1.97
N VAL A 336 -9.98 -19.29 2.00
CA VAL A 336 -11.37 -18.83 1.93
C VAL A 336 -12.06 -19.20 3.23
N TYR A 337 -12.69 -18.22 3.88
CA TYR A 337 -13.57 -18.42 5.03
C TYR A 337 -15.04 -18.39 4.56
N HIS A 338 -15.82 -19.36 5.03
CA HIS A 338 -17.27 -19.38 4.83
C HIS A 338 -17.95 -20.10 5.99
N ARG A 339 -18.89 -19.45 6.65
CA ARG A 339 -19.72 -20.00 7.73
C ARG A 339 -18.95 -20.80 8.79
N GLY A 340 -17.89 -20.18 9.35
CA GLY A 340 -17.11 -20.79 10.41
C GLY A 340 -16.06 -21.80 9.97
N ARG A 341 -15.83 -21.95 8.67
CA ARG A 341 -14.89 -22.94 8.10
C ARG A 341 -13.86 -22.26 7.23
N TYR A 342 -12.67 -22.83 7.21
CA TYR A 342 -11.54 -22.33 6.44
C TYR A 342 -11.17 -23.35 5.37
N PHE A 343 -11.01 -22.86 4.13
CA PHE A 343 -10.68 -23.69 2.97
C PHE A 343 -9.42 -23.18 2.28
N ARG A 344 -8.52 -24.10 1.96
CA ARG A 344 -7.41 -23.86 1.03
C ARG A 344 -7.93 -24.02 -0.39
N LEU A 345 -7.89 -22.96 -1.18
CA LEU A 345 -8.26 -22.93 -2.58
C LEU A 345 -7.03 -22.74 -3.46
N TRP A 346 -6.65 -23.78 -4.19
CA TRP A 346 -5.57 -23.66 -5.18
C TRP A 346 -6.04 -22.84 -6.37
N VAL A 347 -5.23 -21.86 -6.76
CA VAL A 347 -5.51 -20.94 -7.86
C VAL A 347 -4.59 -21.15 -9.06
N TYR A 348 -3.69 -22.13 -8.96
CA TYR A 348 -2.85 -22.59 -10.05
C TYR A 348 -2.94 -24.09 -10.23
N GLN A 349 -2.98 -24.55 -11.51
CA GLN A 349 -2.88 -25.94 -11.90
C GLN A 349 -1.76 -26.09 -12.94
N ALA A 350 -0.81 -26.99 -12.72
CA ALA A 350 0.36 -27.18 -13.58
C ALA A 350 1.08 -25.86 -13.97
N GLY A 351 1.16 -24.89 -13.03
CA GLY A 351 1.75 -23.58 -13.26
C GLY A 351 0.90 -22.60 -14.11
N ARG A 352 -0.33 -22.98 -14.51
CA ARG A 352 -1.31 -22.11 -15.14
C ARG A 352 -2.22 -21.49 -14.06
N LEU A 353 -2.42 -20.20 -14.11
CA LEU A 353 -3.44 -19.53 -13.31
C LEU A 353 -4.82 -20.01 -13.79
N LEU A 354 -5.68 -20.41 -12.85
CA LEU A 354 -7.07 -20.77 -13.15
C LEU A 354 -7.80 -19.58 -13.78
N SER A 355 -8.69 -19.87 -14.72
CA SER A 355 -9.57 -18.86 -15.30
C SER A 355 -10.59 -18.35 -14.27
N PRO A 356 -11.21 -17.18 -14.49
CA PRO A 356 -12.25 -16.68 -13.60
C PRO A 356 -13.39 -17.69 -13.40
N ARG A 357 -13.82 -18.37 -14.48
CA ARG A 357 -14.89 -19.34 -14.43
C ARG A 357 -14.52 -20.61 -13.65
N GLU A 358 -13.27 -21.05 -13.75
CA GLU A 358 -12.74 -22.16 -12.94
C GLU A 358 -12.68 -21.77 -11.44
N ILE A 359 -12.26 -20.54 -11.11
CA ILE A 359 -12.27 -20.07 -9.73
C ILE A 359 -13.70 -19.94 -9.20
N GLU A 360 -14.61 -19.38 -9.98
CA GLU A 360 -16.04 -19.33 -9.65
C GLU A 360 -16.59 -20.73 -9.29
N PHE A 361 -16.29 -21.73 -10.12
CA PHE A 361 -16.71 -23.10 -9.88
C PHE A 361 -16.15 -23.67 -8.56
N GLN A 362 -14.89 -23.36 -8.24
CA GLN A 362 -14.30 -23.76 -6.97
C GLN A 362 -14.92 -23.02 -5.76
N ILE A 363 -15.23 -21.74 -5.91
CA ILE A 363 -15.94 -20.98 -4.87
C ILE A 363 -17.36 -21.52 -4.66
N GLN A 364 -18.05 -21.89 -5.75
CA GLN A 364 -19.39 -22.50 -5.63
C GLN A 364 -19.32 -23.81 -4.83
N ARG A 365 -18.29 -24.64 -5.03
CA ARG A 365 -18.07 -25.85 -4.21
C ARG A 365 -17.89 -25.58 -2.73
N ILE A 366 -17.32 -24.41 -2.36
CA ILE A 366 -17.21 -23.98 -0.96
C ILE A 366 -18.56 -23.51 -0.42
N LEU A 367 -19.33 -22.77 -1.22
CA LEU A 367 -20.67 -22.32 -0.85
C LEU A 367 -21.63 -23.50 -0.65
N ASP A 368 -21.52 -24.54 -1.49
CA ASP A 368 -22.34 -25.76 -1.45
C ASP A 368 -21.89 -26.75 -0.35
N ASP A 369 -20.74 -26.54 0.27
CA ASP A 369 -20.26 -27.40 1.34
C ASP A 369 -21.14 -27.24 2.60
N SER A 370 -21.79 -28.32 3.01
CA SER A 370 -22.69 -28.37 4.16
C SER A 370 -22.03 -28.91 5.45
N SER A 371 -20.72 -29.17 5.44
CA SER A 371 -20.01 -29.70 6.60
C SER A 371 -20.08 -28.71 7.77
N ALA A 372 -20.27 -29.20 9.00
CA ALA A 372 -20.23 -28.34 10.18
C ALA A 372 -18.77 -27.87 10.47
N PRO A 373 -18.59 -26.65 11.04
CA PRO A 373 -17.29 -26.26 11.56
C PRO A 373 -16.89 -27.14 12.75
N SER A 374 -15.60 -27.32 12.98
CA SER A 374 -15.09 -27.94 14.20
C SER A 374 -15.37 -27.03 15.40
N THR A 375 -15.41 -27.59 16.61
CA THR A 375 -15.62 -26.80 17.84
C THR A 375 -14.58 -25.69 17.93
N GLY A 376 -15.03 -24.43 18.06
CA GLY A 376 -14.17 -23.24 18.14
C GLY A 376 -13.62 -22.74 16.79
N GLU A 377 -13.70 -23.51 15.71
CA GLU A 377 -13.23 -23.13 14.38
C GLU A 377 -13.87 -21.84 13.88
N GLU A 378 -15.17 -21.70 14.11
CA GLU A 378 -15.97 -20.57 13.64
C GLU A 378 -15.49 -19.21 14.15
N LYS A 379 -14.81 -19.18 15.32
CA LYS A 379 -14.38 -17.95 16.01
C LYS A 379 -12.87 -17.71 15.95
N LEU A 380 -12.11 -18.51 15.24
CA LEU A 380 -10.66 -18.39 15.15
C LEU A 380 -10.16 -17.02 14.72
N GLY A 381 -10.84 -16.37 13.80
CA GLY A 381 -10.49 -15.04 13.33
C GLY A 381 -10.50 -13.99 14.47
N ALA A 382 -11.26 -14.24 15.55
CA ALA A 382 -11.30 -13.37 16.72
C ALA A 382 -9.92 -13.21 17.40
N LEU A 383 -9.05 -14.21 17.30
CA LEU A 383 -7.67 -14.12 17.80
C LEU A 383 -6.89 -12.97 17.14
N THR A 384 -7.14 -12.69 15.86
CA THR A 384 -6.50 -11.60 15.14
C THR A 384 -7.19 -10.24 15.35
N ALA A 385 -8.42 -10.27 15.89
CA ALA A 385 -9.20 -9.09 16.21
C ALA A 385 -8.95 -8.55 17.63
N GLY A 386 -8.39 -9.38 18.51
CA GLY A 386 -8.10 -9.06 19.90
C GLY A 386 -6.73 -8.41 20.13
N ASP A 387 -6.39 -8.25 21.44
CA ASP A 387 -5.08 -7.77 21.87
C ASP A 387 -3.95 -8.67 21.41
N ARG A 388 -2.82 -8.05 21.11
CA ARG A 388 -1.66 -8.76 20.53
C ARG A 388 -0.99 -9.74 21.50
N VAL A 389 -0.93 -9.42 22.79
CA VAL A 389 -0.25 -10.28 23.79
C VAL A 389 -1.01 -11.57 24.04
N PRO A 390 -2.34 -11.59 24.31
CA PRO A 390 -3.12 -12.83 24.38
C PRO A 390 -3.00 -13.66 23.09
N TRP A 391 -3.08 -13.04 21.93
CA TRP A 391 -2.91 -13.75 20.66
C TRP A 391 -1.52 -14.37 20.52
N ALA A 392 -0.45 -13.65 20.88
CA ALA A 392 0.91 -14.18 20.83
C ALA A 392 1.08 -15.41 21.75
N LYS A 393 0.51 -15.37 22.96
CA LYS A 393 0.53 -16.50 23.91
C LYS A 393 -0.28 -17.68 23.39
N ALA A 394 -1.51 -17.45 22.93
CA ALA A 394 -2.35 -18.49 22.34
C ALA A 394 -1.68 -19.13 21.12
N ARG A 395 -1.04 -18.34 20.25
CA ARG A 395 -0.30 -18.82 19.09
C ARG A 395 0.87 -19.73 19.50
N LYS A 396 1.60 -19.37 20.56
CA LYS A 396 2.71 -20.16 21.09
C LYS A 396 2.24 -21.47 21.75
N GLU A 397 1.14 -21.40 22.45
CA GLU A 397 0.60 -22.53 23.21
C GLU A 397 -0.16 -23.52 22.34
N TYR A 398 -1.11 -23.05 21.53
CA TYR A 398 -2.05 -23.91 20.81
C TYR A 398 -1.72 -24.11 19.33
N PHE A 399 -0.85 -23.26 18.73
CA PHE A 399 -0.54 -23.26 17.31
C PHE A 399 0.93 -23.49 16.98
N SER A 400 1.73 -23.93 17.95
CA SER A 400 3.16 -24.19 17.76
C SER A 400 3.45 -25.55 17.14
N SER A 401 2.50 -26.49 17.18
CA SER A 401 2.68 -27.86 16.70
C SER A 401 1.36 -28.49 16.20
N GLY A 402 1.42 -29.69 15.67
CA GLY A 402 0.26 -30.50 15.34
C GLY A 402 -0.58 -29.98 14.17
N VAL A 403 -1.90 -30.20 14.24
CA VAL A 403 -2.87 -29.84 13.20
C VAL A 403 -3.06 -28.34 13.14
N ASN A 404 -3.19 -27.68 14.29
CA ASN A 404 -3.37 -26.25 14.39
C ASN A 404 -2.23 -25.46 13.73
N LYS A 405 -0.98 -25.88 13.95
CA LYS A 405 0.17 -25.28 13.28
C LYS A 405 0.07 -25.39 11.76
N ARG A 406 -0.27 -26.57 11.23
CA ARG A 406 -0.37 -26.77 9.78
C ARG A 406 -1.47 -25.92 9.17
N SER A 407 -2.60 -25.80 9.85
CA SER A 407 -3.73 -25.01 9.40
C SER A 407 -3.46 -23.51 9.51
N LEU A 408 -2.80 -23.06 10.59
CA LEU A 408 -2.36 -21.67 10.72
C LEU A 408 -1.28 -21.31 9.68
N ASP A 409 -0.26 -22.16 9.51
CA ASP A 409 0.76 -22.00 8.46
C ASP A 409 0.11 -21.88 7.05
N CYS A 410 -0.98 -22.60 6.81
CA CYS A 410 -1.72 -22.48 5.54
C CYS A 410 -2.36 -21.09 5.37
N ILE A 411 -2.94 -20.52 6.42
CA ILE A 411 -3.48 -19.14 6.35
C ILE A 411 -2.35 -18.13 6.19
N GLU A 412 -1.31 -18.23 7.01
CA GLU A 412 -0.19 -17.28 7.01
C GLU A 412 0.53 -17.22 5.66
N LYS A 413 0.75 -18.37 5.01
CA LYS A 413 1.45 -18.49 3.72
C LYS A 413 0.56 -18.28 2.49
N ALA A 414 -0.76 -18.15 2.63
CA ALA A 414 -1.66 -17.88 1.53
C ALA A 414 -1.33 -16.56 0.81
N ALA A 415 -1.66 -16.47 -0.47
CA ALA A 415 -1.44 -15.23 -1.23
C ALA A 415 -2.18 -14.04 -0.60
N PHE A 416 -3.42 -14.24 -0.22
CA PHE A 416 -4.29 -13.34 0.56
C PHE A 416 -5.45 -14.15 1.14
N PHE A 417 -6.28 -13.49 1.95
CA PHE A 417 -7.44 -14.10 2.61
C PHE A 417 -8.75 -13.66 1.93
N VAL A 418 -9.74 -14.54 1.85
CA VAL A 418 -11.05 -14.26 1.26
C VAL A 418 -12.14 -14.66 2.25
N THR A 419 -13.13 -13.80 2.46
CA THR A 419 -14.36 -14.10 3.21
C THR A 419 -15.55 -14.11 2.26
N LEU A 420 -16.31 -15.20 2.26
CA LEU A 420 -17.62 -15.26 1.63
C LEU A 420 -18.66 -14.98 2.72
N ASP A 421 -19.19 -13.76 2.71
CA ASP A 421 -20.15 -13.28 3.71
C ASP A 421 -21.59 -13.51 3.23
N ASP A 422 -22.45 -14.02 4.11
CA ASP A 422 -23.86 -14.27 3.78
C ASP A 422 -24.74 -13.01 3.86
N ASP A 423 -24.21 -11.91 4.38
CA ASP A 423 -24.93 -10.65 4.46
C ASP A 423 -24.98 -9.97 3.07
N GLU A 424 -25.96 -9.10 2.86
CA GLU A 424 -26.08 -8.24 1.69
C GLU A 424 -25.70 -6.81 2.07
N GLN A 425 -24.90 -6.15 1.26
CA GLN A 425 -24.37 -4.82 1.53
C GLN A 425 -24.52 -3.89 0.30
N GLY A 426 -24.32 -2.59 0.51
CA GLY A 426 -24.41 -1.59 -0.53
C GLY A 426 -25.42 -0.50 -0.17
N MET A 427 -25.76 0.32 -1.14
CA MET A 427 -26.75 1.39 -0.99
C MET A 427 -28.16 0.80 -1.14
N MET A 428 -28.81 0.47 -0.02
CA MET A 428 -30.10 -0.23 0.02
C MET A 428 -31.09 0.47 0.96
N GLY A 429 -32.39 0.28 0.66
CA GLY A 429 -33.50 0.76 1.52
C GLY A 429 -33.77 2.25 1.42
N GLU A 430 -34.59 2.76 2.34
CA GLU A 430 -35.03 4.16 2.39
C GLU A 430 -33.97 5.10 2.97
N ASP A 431 -33.01 4.58 3.75
CA ASP A 431 -31.85 5.33 4.29
C ASP A 431 -30.53 4.79 3.71
N PRO A 432 -30.08 5.36 2.59
CA PRO A 432 -28.79 5.00 1.99
C PRO A 432 -27.59 5.23 2.91
N ALA A 433 -27.64 6.26 3.77
CA ALA A 433 -26.54 6.59 4.66
C ALA A 433 -26.35 5.50 5.73
N ALA A 434 -27.43 5.03 6.35
CA ALA A 434 -27.39 3.94 7.31
C ALA A 434 -26.93 2.61 6.69
N SER A 435 -27.31 2.36 5.42
CA SER A 435 -26.89 1.14 4.71
C SER A 435 -25.41 1.16 4.37
N LEU A 436 -24.86 2.32 3.96
CA LEU A 436 -23.43 2.51 3.70
C LEU A 436 -22.61 2.46 5.00
N ASP A 437 -23.12 3.00 6.11
CA ASP A 437 -22.49 2.89 7.42
C ASP A 437 -22.36 1.41 7.87
N ARG A 438 -23.42 0.63 7.71
CA ARG A 438 -23.41 -0.82 7.97
C ARG A 438 -22.37 -1.55 7.09
N TYR A 439 -22.31 -1.18 5.81
CA TYR A 439 -21.34 -1.74 4.88
C TYR A 439 -19.89 -1.39 5.28
N ALA A 440 -19.61 -0.15 5.62
CA ALA A 440 -18.32 0.30 6.09
C ALA A 440 -17.87 -0.43 7.37
N LYS A 441 -18.76 -0.55 8.36
CA LYS A 441 -18.52 -1.31 9.60
C LYS A 441 -18.24 -2.78 9.31
N SER A 442 -19.02 -3.39 8.42
CA SER A 442 -18.80 -4.78 8.01
C SER A 442 -17.42 -4.98 7.40
N LEU A 443 -16.88 -4.03 6.63
CA LEU A 443 -15.53 -4.13 6.08
C LEU A 443 -14.43 -3.84 7.10
N LEU A 444 -14.67 -2.91 8.04
CA LEU A 444 -13.69 -2.57 9.07
C LEU A 444 -13.49 -3.73 10.06
N HIS A 445 -14.57 -4.26 10.61
CA HIS A 445 -14.49 -5.26 11.68
C HIS A 445 -15.35 -6.52 11.45
N GLY A 446 -16.38 -6.47 10.59
CA GLY A 446 -17.30 -7.57 10.35
C GLY A 446 -17.94 -8.07 11.66
N LYS A 447 -17.96 -9.38 11.83
CA LYS A 447 -18.36 -10.06 13.06
C LYS A 447 -17.17 -10.29 14.02
N CYS A 448 -16.01 -9.69 13.74
CA CYS A 448 -14.73 -9.79 14.43
C CYS A 448 -14.05 -11.17 14.35
N TYR A 449 -14.72 -12.23 13.94
CA TYR A 449 -14.19 -13.59 13.83
C TYR A 449 -14.21 -14.16 12.42
N ASP A 450 -14.80 -13.48 11.47
CA ASP A 450 -15.00 -13.90 10.08
C ASP A 450 -14.01 -13.27 9.09
N ARG A 451 -12.99 -12.58 9.61
CA ARG A 451 -11.88 -11.97 8.87
C ARG A 451 -10.56 -12.41 9.49
N TRP A 452 -9.45 -12.28 8.73
CA TRP A 452 -8.10 -12.53 9.23
C TRP A 452 -7.30 -11.23 9.19
N PHE A 453 -7.34 -10.46 10.28
CA PHE A 453 -6.80 -9.10 10.35
C PHE A 453 -5.27 -9.03 10.28
N ASP A 454 -4.58 -10.12 10.56
CA ASP A 454 -3.12 -10.24 10.47
C ASP A 454 -2.61 -10.47 9.04
N LYS A 455 -3.50 -10.78 8.07
CA LYS A 455 -3.09 -10.95 6.67
C LYS A 455 -2.84 -9.60 6.03
N SER A 456 -1.89 -9.49 5.08
CA SER A 456 -1.62 -8.24 4.38
C SER A 456 -2.90 -7.56 3.87
N PHE A 457 -3.82 -8.34 3.35
CA PHE A 457 -5.21 -7.92 3.11
C PHE A 457 -6.15 -9.11 3.04
N SER A 458 -7.40 -8.86 3.40
CA SER A 458 -8.53 -9.78 3.27
C SER A 458 -9.56 -9.18 2.33
N VAL A 459 -10.09 -9.99 1.42
CA VAL A 459 -11.18 -9.59 0.50
C VAL A 459 -12.47 -10.16 1.02
N VAL A 460 -13.52 -9.34 1.08
CA VAL A 460 -14.86 -9.76 1.49
C VAL A 460 -15.79 -9.73 0.29
N ILE A 461 -16.44 -10.84 0.01
CA ILE A 461 -17.44 -10.95 -1.06
C ILE A 461 -18.79 -11.24 -0.41
N TYR A 462 -19.73 -10.34 -0.58
CA TYR A 462 -21.07 -10.43 0.00
C TYR A 462 -22.02 -11.24 -0.88
N LYS A 463 -23.10 -11.75 -0.27
CA LYS A 463 -24.08 -12.61 -0.94
C LYS A 463 -24.68 -11.97 -2.20
N ASN A 464 -24.87 -10.65 -2.21
CA ASN A 464 -25.42 -9.91 -3.34
C ASN A 464 -24.38 -9.45 -4.37
N GLY A 465 -23.14 -9.97 -4.32
CA GLY A 465 -22.06 -9.64 -5.27
C GLY A 465 -21.32 -8.34 -4.98
N LYS A 466 -21.69 -7.58 -3.95
CA LYS A 466 -20.82 -6.49 -3.45
C LYS A 466 -19.55 -7.06 -2.89
N ASN A 467 -18.45 -6.31 -2.95
CA ASN A 467 -17.19 -6.72 -2.37
C ASN A 467 -16.46 -5.55 -1.69
N GLY A 468 -15.42 -5.85 -0.97
CA GLY A 468 -14.55 -4.88 -0.36
C GLY A 468 -13.29 -5.54 0.18
N LEU A 469 -12.40 -4.77 0.72
CA LEU A 469 -11.17 -5.28 1.33
C LEU A 469 -10.90 -4.67 2.69
N ASN A 470 -10.20 -5.42 3.53
CA ASN A 470 -9.58 -4.95 4.77
C ASN A 470 -8.07 -5.20 4.67
N ALA A 471 -7.26 -4.18 4.96
CA ALA A 471 -5.81 -4.24 4.83
C ALA A 471 -5.10 -3.96 6.16
N GLU A 472 -4.08 -4.74 6.47
CA GLU A 472 -3.17 -4.54 7.60
C GLU A 472 -2.18 -3.42 7.27
N HIS A 473 -1.95 -2.47 8.18
CA HIS A 473 -1.29 -1.20 7.89
C HIS A 473 0.24 -1.22 8.06
N SER A 474 0.81 -2.20 8.77
CA SER A 474 2.25 -2.16 9.10
C SER A 474 3.14 -2.24 7.85
N TRP A 475 2.75 -3.01 6.84
CA TRP A 475 3.56 -3.24 5.64
C TRP A 475 3.40 -2.17 4.56
N ALA A 476 2.27 -1.45 4.50
CA ALA A 476 2.03 -0.41 3.49
C ALA A 476 0.97 0.62 3.89
N ASP A 477 1.09 1.78 3.27
CA ASP A 477 0.13 2.88 3.39
C ASP A 477 -1.01 2.75 2.37
N ALA A 478 -2.16 3.36 2.66
CA ALA A 478 -3.40 3.26 1.89
C ALA A 478 -3.26 3.46 0.36
N PRO A 479 -2.44 4.39 -0.18
CA PRO A 479 -2.32 4.57 -1.63
C PRO A 479 -1.80 3.34 -2.39
N VAL A 480 -1.04 2.45 -1.74
CA VAL A 480 -0.55 1.21 -2.36
C VAL A 480 -1.68 0.21 -2.53
N VAL A 481 -2.49 0.06 -1.48
CA VAL A 481 -3.66 -0.83 -1.51
C VAL A 481 -4.77 -0.26 -2.38
N ALA A 482 -4.96 1.06 -2.38
CA ALA A 482 -5.91 1.73 -3.27
C ALA A 482 -5.58 1.49 -4.76
N HIS A 483 -4.30 1.56 -5.15
CA HIS A 483 -3.87 1.22 -6.51
C HIS A 483 -4.18 -0.25 -6.87
N LEU A 484 -3.92 -1.18 -5.94
CA LEU A 484 -4.30 -2.59 -6.10
C LEU A 484 -5.81 -2.76 -6.25
N TRP A 485 -6.57 -2.09 -5.40
CA TRP A 485 -8.03 -2.19 -5.34
C TRP A 485 -8.69 -1.65 -6.62
N GLU A 486 -8.30 -0.45 -7.04
CA GLU A 486 -8.77 0.13 -8.30
C GLU A 486 -8.42 -0.76 -9.51
N TYR A 487 -7.21 -1.31 -9.56
CA TYR A 487 -6.82 -2.25 -10.61
C TYR A 487 -7.74 -3.49 -10.61
N ALA A 488 -8.06 -4.05 -9.44
CA ALA A 488 -8.89 -5.23 -9.34
C ALA A 488 -10.33 -4.94 -9.79
N LEU A 489 -10.93 -3.84 -9.32
CA LEU A 489 -12.28 -3.41 -9.70
C LEU A 489 -12.39 -3.11 -11.20
N ALA A 490 -11.42 -2.38 -11.76
CA ALA A 490 -11.42 -2.06 -13.18
C ALA A 490 -11.19 -3.31 -14.06
N THR A 491 -10.31 -4.22 -13.63
CA THR A 491 -10.08 -5.49 -14.36
C THR A 491 -11.31 -6.38 -14.32
N ASP A 492 -11.96 -6.51 -13.18
CA ASP A 492 -13.22 -7.26 -13.03
C ASP A 492 -14.30 -6.73 -13.98
N SER A 493 -14.59 -5.43 -13.94
CA SER A 493 -15.73 -4.86 -14.64
C SER A 493 -15.48 -4.61 -16.13
N PHE A 494 -14.29 -4.11 -16.50
CA PHE A 494 -14.02 -3.64 -17.87
C PHE A 494 -13.21 -4.63 -18.73
N GLN A 495 -12.41 -5.52 -18.13
CA GLN A 495 -11.55 -6.44 -18.87
C GLN A 495 -12.08 -7.86 -18.87
N LEU A 496 -12.50 -8.39 -17.73
CA LEU A 496 -13.05 -9.74 -17.59
C LEU A 496 -14.54 -9.76 -17.92
N GLY A 497 -15.31 -8.97 -17.16
CA GLY A 497 -16.76 -8.87 -17.29
C GLY A 497 -17.47 -10.21 -17.01
N TYR A 498 -18.75 -10.25 -17.31
CA TYR A 498 -19.65 -11.40 -17.07
C TYR A 498 -20.42 -11.74 -18.34
N ASN A 499 -21.02 -12.93 -18.39
CA ASN A 499 -21.97 -13.29 -19.44
C ASN A 499 -23.36 -12.72 -19.12
N GLU A 500 -24.33 -12.97 -19.98
CA GLU A 500 -25.72 -12.46 -19.84
C GLU A 500 -26.40 -12.99 -18.56
N GLU A 501 -26.01 -14.16 -18.08
CA GLU A 501 -26.55 -14.78 -16.86
C GLU A 501 -25.82 -14.29 -15.58
N GLY A 502 -24.79 -13.45 -15.70
CA GLY A 502 -24.02 -12.90 -14.59
C GLY A 502 -22.85 -13.78 -14.12
N HIS A 503 -22.54 -14.85 -14.81
CA HIS A 503 -21.40 -15.73 -14.53
C HIS A 503 -20.11 -15.23 -15.18
N CYS A 504 -18.94 -15.65 -14.66
CA CYS A 504 -17.66 -15.40 -15.30
C CYS A 504 -17.62 -16.05 -16.69
N LYS A 505 -16.93 -15.36 -17.63
CA LYS A 505 -16.70 -15.88 -18.98
C LYS A 505 -15.66 -17.01 -18.98
N GLY A 506 -15.85 -18.01 -19.84
CA GLY A 506 -14.93 -19.13 -20.04
C GLY A 506 -15.59 -20.48 -19.77
N GLU A 507 -14.81 -21.54 -19.86
CA GLU A 507 -15.22 -22.91 -19.63
C GLU A 507 -14.75 -23.41 -18.27
N VAL A 508 -15.40 -24.45 -17.75
CA VAL A 508 -15.07 -25.07 -16.46
C VAL A 508 -14.36 -26.40 -16.70
N ASP A 509 -13.21 -26.59 -16.12
CA ASP A 509 -12.58 -27.88 -15.98
C ASP A 509 -13.15 -28.59 -14.73
N SER A 510 -14.02 -29.58 -14.94
CA SER A 510 -14.63 -30.33 -13.84
C SER A 510 -13.67 -31.26 -13.11
N SER A 511 -12.48 -31.52 -13.68
CA SER A 511 -11.44 -32.37 -13.10
C SER A 511 -10.61 -31.67 -12.01
N LEU A 512 -10.81 -30.38 -11.82
CA LEU A 512 -10.10 -29.59 -10.80
C LEU A 512 -10.30 -30.18 -9.40
N PRO A 513 -9.22 -30.28 -8.59
CA PRO A 513 -9.30 -30.77 -7.22
C PRO A 513 -10.19 -29.85 -6.37
N ARG A 514 -10.96 -30.46 -5.47
CA ARG A 514 -11.84 -29.68 -4.58
C ARG A 514 -11.02 -28.83 -3.61
N PRO A 515 -11.52 -27.67 -3.18
CA PRO A 515 -10.95 -26.91 -2.08
C PRO A 515 -10.80 -27.77 -0.81
N GLN A 516 -9.70 -27.63 -0.11
CA GLN A 516 -9.38 -28.42 1.09
C GLN A 516 -9.83 -27.66 2.34
N LYS A 517 -10.77 -28.24 3.12
CA LYS A 517 -11.10 -27.73 4.44
C LYS A 517 -9.93 -27.88 5.40
N LEU A 518 -9.65 -26.85 6.19
CA LEU A 518 -8.67 -26.90 7.28
C LEU A 518 -9.28 -27.52 8.54
N SER A 519 -8.45 -28.06 9.42
CA SER A 519 -8.86 -28.72 10.67
C SER A 519 -8.24 -28.03 11.87
N TRP A 520 -8.98 -27.91 13.01
CA TRP A 520 -8.62 -27.14 14.18
C TRP A 520 -9.00 -27.83 15.49
N ASP A 521 -8.33 -27.43 16.59
CA ASP A 521 -8.56 -27.92 17.96
C ASP A 521 -8.33 -26.77 18.98
N ILE A 522 -9.42 -26.06 19.46
CA ILE A 522 -9.32 -24.76 20.16
C ILE A 522 -10.35 -24.55 21.27
N SER A 523 -10.01 -23.62 22.22
CA SER A 523 -10.82 -23.06 23.30
C SER A 523 -10.73 -21.51 23.38
N PRO A 524 -11.70 -20.72 24.00
CA PRO A 524 -11.90 -19.29 23.74
C PRO A 524 -11.38 -18.26 24.77
N GLU A 525 -11.23 -16.94 24.36
CA GLU A 525 -11.10 -15.60 25.01
C GLU A 525 -9.81 -14.77 24.69
N ASP A 526 -9.74 -13.41 24.61
CA ASP A 526 -10.33 -12.15 25.04
C ASP A 526 -9.75 -10.86 24.36
N ARG A 527 -10.02 -9.55 24.83
CA ARG A 527 -10.14 -8.22 24.17
C ARG A 527 -9.13 -7.11 24.55
N GLY A 528 -9.09 -5.96 23.88
CA GLY A 528 -9.17 -4.65 23.72
C GLY A 528 -8.51 -3.36 23.96
N MET A 529 -8.29 -2.31 23.18
CA MET A 529 -8.35 -0.81 23.24
C MET A 529 -7.04 0.02 23.18
N PHE A 530 -6.92 1.15 22.58
CA PHE A 530 -7.14 2.57 22.18
C PHE A 530 -5.84 3.37 21.87
N CYS A 531 -5.68 4.50 21.22
CA CYS A 531 -6.09 5.88 21.03
C CYS A 531 -5.12 6.77 20.17
N LEU A 532 -5.51 7.93 19.55
CA LEU A 532 -4.89 9.24 19.16
C LEU A 532 -5.08 9.72 17.71
N THR A 533 -4.90 11.06 17.39
CA THR A 533 -5.32 11.69 16.13
C THR A 533 -4.20 12.35 15.31
N TYR A 534 -4.19 12.25 13.94
CA TYR A 534 -3.31 13.00 13.04
C TYR A 534 -3.84 13.01 11.59
N GLU A 535 -3.31 13.85 10.70
CA GLU A 535 -3.54 13.79 9.26
C GLU A 535 -2.32 13.24 8.53
N ALA A 536 -2.53 12.25 7.69
CA ALA A 536 -1.48 11.58 6.96
C ALA A 536 -1.13 12.32 5.67
N SER A 537 0.15 12.63 5.45
CA SER A 537 0.72 13.09 4.19
C SER A 537 1.78 12.12 3.70
N MET A 538 1.84 11.84 2.40
CA MET A 538 2.78 10.87 1.85
C MET A 538 4.21 11.40 1.77
N THR A 539 5.20 10.55 2.04
CA THR A 539 6.62 10.81 1.77
C THR A 539 7.21 9.88 0.70
N ARG A 540 6.38 9.30 -0.15
CA ARG A 540 6.79 8.38 -1.24
C ARG A 540 7.57 9.05 -2.38
N LEU A 541 7.78 10.37 -2.32
CA LEU A 541 8.78 11.09 -3.13
C LEU A 541 10.22 10.66 -2.78
N PHE A 542 10.44 10.14 -1.59
CA PHE A 542 11.71 9.66 -1.09
C PHE A 542 11.75 8.14 -1.06
N ARG A 543 12.94 7.58 -1.15
CA ARG A 543 13.13 6.13 -1.08
C ARG A 543 12.59 5.58 0.24
N GLU A 544 11.81 4.49 0.17
CA GLU A 544 11.17 3.83 1.31
C GLU A 544 10.31 4.77 2.17
N GLY A 545 9.85 5.90 1.60
CA GLY A 545 9.01 6.87 2.31
C GLY A 545 7.64 6.29 2.66
N ARG A 546 7.18 6.56 3.90
CA ARG A 546 5.85 6.24 4.43
C ARG A 546 5.00 7.52 4.54
N THR A 547 4.47 7.80 5.69
CA THR A 547 3.67 8.98 5.96
C THR A 547 4.40 9.98 6.84
N GLU A 548 4.05 11.24 6.72
CA GLU A 548 4.40 12.33 7.62
C GLU A 548 3.11 12.96 8.14
N THR A 549 3.18 13.69 9.25
CA THR A 549 2.03 14.35 9.86
C THR A 549 1.89 15.79 9.37
N VAL A 550 0.66 16.17 9.01
CA VAL A 550 0.23 17.57 8.85
C VAL A 550 -0.58 17.95 10.08
N ARG A 551 -0.11 18.97 10.82
CA ARG A 551 -0.82 19.53 11.97
C ARG A 551 -1.79 20.60 11.50
N SER A 552 -3.05 20.20 11.23
CA SER A 552 -4.07 21.05 10.62
C SER A 552 -4.57 22.16 11.56
N CYS A 553 -4.45 21.99 12.87
CA CYS A 553 -4.77 23.02 13.87
C CYS A 553 -3.62 24.03 13.94
N SER A 554 -3.74 25.15 13.26
CA SER A 554 -2.76 26.26 13.21
C SER A 554 -3.37 27.56 13.75
N ASN A 555 -2.53 28.57 14.02
CA ASN A 555 -3.01 29.90 14.43
C ASN A 555 -3.99 30.47 13.42
N GLU A 556 -3.72 30.29 12.12
CA GLU A 556 -4.54 30.81 11.03
C GLU A 556 -5.89 30.10 10.96
N SER A 557 -5.93 28.76 11.11
CA SER A 557 -7.17 28.00 11.13
C SER A 557 -8.01 28.32 12.37
N CYS A 558 -7.40 28.48 13.54
CA CYS A 558 -8.08 28.90 14.75
C CYS A 558 -8.63 30.34 14.68
N ALA A 559 -7.87 31.26 14.07
CA ALA A 559 -8.34 32.61 13.87
C ALA A 559 -9.55 32.67 12.93
N PHE A 560 -9.53 31.88 11.85
CA PHE A 560 -10.66 31.75 10.95
C PHE A 560 -11.91 31.19 11.65
N VAL A 561 -11.79 30.08 12.39
CA VAL A 561 -12.93 29.46 13.09
C VAL A 561 -13.51 30.41 14.12
N ARG A 562 -12.67 31.08 14.92
CA ARG A 562 -13.16 32.07 15.90
C ARG A 562 -13.87 33.26 15.27
N ALA A 563 -13.40 33.74 14.13
CA ALA A 563 -14.06 34.84 13.40
C ALA A 563 -15.40 34.40 12.81
N LEU A 564 -15.48 33.16 12.30
CA LEU A 564 -16.72 32.59 11.76
C LEU A 564 -17.76 32.37 12.87
N ASP A 565 -17.37 31.76 13.98
CA ASP A 565 -18.25 31.53 15.14
C ASP A 565 -18.64 32.86 15.84
N GLY A 566 -17.73 33.83 15.86
CA GLY A 566 -17.98 35.15 16.42
C GLY A 566 -18.88 36.06 15.58
N GLY A 567 -19.28 35.61 14.38
CA GLY A 567 -20.13 36.38 13.47
C GLY A 567 -19.45 37.62 12.88
N GLU A 568 -18.14 37.59 12.71
CA GLU A 568 -17.39 38.64 12.04
C GLU A 568 -17.81 38.87 10.61
N ALA A 569 -17.54 40.06 10.06
CA ALA A 569 -17.92 40.42 8.70
C ALA A 569 -17.36 39.40 7.66
N ALA A 570 -18.15 39.07 6.64
CA ALA A 570 -17.82 38.06 5.64
C ALA A 570 -16.45 38.29 4.96
N ASP A 571 -16.06 39.54 4.74
CA ASP A 571 -14.76 39.88 4.14
C ASP A 571 -13.59 39.57 5.08
N VAL A 572 -13.80 39.72 6.38
CA VAL A 572 -12.80 39.32 7.40
C VAL A 572 -12.66 37.79 7.39
N CYS A 573 -13.79 37.07 7.43
CA CYS A 573 -13.81 35.61 7.38
C CYS A 573 -13.18 35.08 6.09
N ARG A 574 -13.49 35.64 4.90
CA ARG A 574 -12.87 35.25 3.62
C ARG A 574 -11.34 35.45 3.63
N ARG A 575 -10.87 36.55 4.18
CA ARG A 575 -9.43 36.84 4.28
C ARG A 575 -8.73 35.81 5.20
N LEU A 576 -9.32 35.55 6.36
CA LEU A 576 -8.79 34.57 7.33
C LEU A 576 -8.85 33.14 6.77
N PHE A 577 -9.93 32.78 6.07
CA PHE A 577 -10.02 31.48 5.38
C PHE A 577 -8.91 31.29 4.34
N ARG A 578 -8.64 32.31 3.51
CA ARG A 578 -7.52 32.24 2.55
C ARG A 578 -6.18 32.05 3.25
N ALA A 579 -5.92 32.78 4.32
CA ALA A 579 -4.69 32.64 5.10
C ALA A 579 -4.56 31.23 5.72
N ALA A 580 -5.65 30.68 6.28
CA ALA A 580 -5.69 29.32 6.81
C ALA A 580 -5.48 28.27 5.72
N SER A 581 -6.12 28.42 4.56
CA SER A 581 -5.97 27.52 3.42
C SER A 581 -4.55 27.52 2.86
N GLU A 582 -3.95 28.69 2.67
CA GLU A 582 -2.55 28.84 2.24
C GLU A 582 -1.58 28.21 3.24
N LYS A 583 -1.80 28.43 4.54
CA LYS A 583 -0.99 27.81 5.60
C LYS A 583 -1.10 26.28 5.55
N HIS A 584 -2.31 25.75 5.46
CA HIS A 584 -2.53 24.31 5.38
C HIS A 584 -1.86 23.68 4.14
N GLN A 585 -2.03 24.28 2.96
CA GLN A 585 -1.36 23.82 1.74
C GLN A 585 0.17 23.85 1.88
N ASN A 586 0.73 24.88 2.51
CA ASN A 586 2.17 24.96 2.74
C ASN A 586 2.65 23.89 3.72
N LEU A 587 1.91 23.62 4.80
CA LEU A 587 2.22 22.52 5.73
C LEU A 587 2.20 21.16 5.02
N TYR A 588 1.22 20.94 4.15
CA TYR A 588 1.11 19.70 3.35
C TYR A 588 2.33 19.53 2.41
N ARG A 589 2.68 20.58 1.67
CA ARG A 589 3.87 20.58 0.79
C ARG A 589 5.16 20.35 1.57
N MET A 590 5.29 20.95 2.75
CA MET A 590 6.45 20.75 3.64
C MET A 590 6.55 19.30 4.11
N ALA A 591 5.43 18.67 4.51
CA ALA A 591 5.39 17.26 4.87
C ALA A 591 5.84 16.38 3.71
N MET A 592 5.27 16.57 2.51
CA MET A 592 5.64 15.82 1.30
C MET A 592 7.11 16.00 0.89
N THR A 593 7.72 17.15 1.15
CA THR A 593 9.11 17.45 0.77
C THR A 593 10.14 17.11 1.85
N GLY A 594 9.72 16.37 2.89
CA GLY A 594 10.61 15.91 3.96
C GLY A 594 10.98 16.98 4.99
N ALA A 595 10.22 18.08 5.01
CA ALA A 595 10.39 19.15 5.99
C ALA A 595 9.35 19.06 7.14
N GLY A 596 8.63 17.95 7.26
CA GLY A 596 7.77 17.65 8.39
C GLY A 596 8.53 17.51 9.70
N ILE A 597 7.85 17.68 10.81
CA ILE A 597 8.47 17.71 12.15
C ILE A 597 8.25 16.43 12.95
N ASP A 598 7.13 15.76 12.76
CA ASP A 598 6.70 14.69 13.65
C ASP A 598 7.58 13.45 13.54
N ARG A 599 7.96 13.06 12.33
CA ARG A 599 8.88 11.93 12.11
C ARG A 599 10.28 12.23 12.63
N HIS A 600 10.72 13.47 12.54
CA HIS A 600 12.00 13.90 13.10
C HIS A 600 11.99 13.87 14.64
N LEU A 601 10.97 14.44 15.29
CA LEU A 601 10.80 14.38 16.75
C LEU A 601 10.69 12.94 17.25
N PHE A 602 9.93 12.10 16.55
CA PHE A 602 9.84 10.68 16.84
C PHE A 602 11.21 9.97 16.76
N CYS A 603 12.00 10.21 15.73
CA CYS A 603 13.32 9.60 15.60
C CYS A 603 14.30 10.09 16.69
N LEU A 604 14.24 11.36 17.07
CA LEU A 604 15.01 11.89 18.20
C LEU A 604 14.63 11.18 19.52
N TYR A 605 13.34 10.94 19.73
CA TYR A 605 12.86 10.15 20.88
C TYR A 605 13.38 8.71 20.86
N VAL A 606 13.33 8.04 19.72
CA VAL A 606 13.88 6.68 19.58
C VAL A 606 15.37 6.65 19.91
N VAL A 607 16.14 7.60 19.38
CA VAL A 607 17.57 7.72 19.72
C VAL A 607 17.76 7.96 21.23
N SER A 608 16.94 8.82 21.86
CA SER A 608 17.05 9.05 23.31
C SER A 608 16.81 7.77 24.11
N LYS A 609 15.86 6.91 23.69
CA LYS A 609 15.60 5.62 24.32
C LYS A 609 16.76 4.64 24.14
N TYR A 610 17.35 4.55 22.94
CA TYR A 610 18.54 3.72 22.70
C TYR A 610 19.75 4.15 23.54
N LEU A 611 19.89 5.44 23.79
CA LEU A 611 20.99 5.96 24.63
C LEU A 611 20.71 5.92 26.12
N GLY A 612 19.51 5.51 26.55
CA GLY A 612 19.11 5.53 27.95
C GLY A 612 19.04 6.95 28.54
N VAL A 613 18.84 7.98 27.72
CA VAL A 613 18.73 9.37 28.16
C VAL A 613 17.30 9.87 28.07
N GLU A 614 16.82 10.51 29.12
CA GLU A 614 15.49 11.11 29.13
C GLU A 614 15.52 12.57 28.68
N SER A 615 14.52 12.95 27.91
CA SER A 615 14.26 14.33 27.51
C SER A 615 12.84 14.71 27.94
N PRO A 616 12.67 15.62 28.92
CA PRO A 616 11.34 16.11 29.31
C PRO A 616 10.58 16.71 28.12
N PHE A 617 11.26 17.43 27.24
CA PHE A 617 10.69 17.98 26.02
C PHE A 617 10.12 16.89 25.10
N LEU A 618 10.93 15.89 24.72
CA LEU A 618 10.45 14.81 23.83
C LEU A 618 9.35 13.96 24.47
N LYS A 619 9.39 13.74 25.78
CA LYS A 619 8.36 13.04 26.52
C LYS A 619 7.03 13.79 26.43
N GLU A 620 7.03 15.08 26.65
CA GLU A 620 5.82 15.91 26.61
C GLU A 620 5.27 16.04 25.18
N VAL A 621 6.13 16.31 24.19
CA VAL A 621 5.75 16.36 22.76
C VAL A 621 5.02 15.12 22.28
N LEU A 622 5.46 13.93 22.71
CA LEU A 622 4.90 12.65 22.26
C LEU A 622 3.80 12.11 23.17
N SER A 623 3.50 12.78 24.28
CA SER A 623 2.36 12.44 25.15
C SER A 623 1.07 13.16 24.78
N GLU A 624 1.13 14.14 23.89
CA GLU A 624 -0.04 14.89 23.41
C GLU A 624 -1.04 13.96 22.70
N PRO A 625 -2.33 13.98 23.11
CA PRO A 625 -3.33 13.10 22.53
C PRO A 625 -3.84 13.57 21.16
N TRP A 626 -3.81 12.70 20.17
CA TRP A 626 -4.32 12.94 18.82
C TRP A 626 -5.80 12.53 18.70
N ARG A 627 -6.76 13.40 18.97
CA ARG A 627 -8.20 13.08 18.98
C ARG A 627 -8.90 13.09 17.62
N LEU A 628 -8.29 13.68 16.60
CA LEU A 628 -8.81 13.67 15.23
C LEU A 628 -7.74 13.13 14.28
N SER A 629 -8.01 12.00 13.64
CA SER A 629 -7.18 11.46 12.57
C SER A 629 -7.87 11.65 11.23
N THR A 630 -7.19 12.28 10.29
CA THR A 630 -7.70 12.47 8.94
C THR A 630 -6.77 11.91 7.89
N SER A 631 -7.32 11.49 6.75
CA SER A 631 -6.56 11.02 5.61
C SER A 631 -7.33 11.30 4.33
N GLN A 632 -6.65 11.83 3.33
CA GLN A 632 -7.16 11.92 1.97
C GLN A 632 -6.69 10.69 1.17
N THR A 633 -7.63 9.97 0.59
CA THR A 633 -7.31 8.92 -0.38
C THR A 633 -7.51 9.47 -1.79
N PRO A 634 -6.44 9.57 -2.61
CA PRO A 634 -6.59 9.99 -4.00
C PRO A 634 -7.33 8.92 -4.79
N VAL A 635 -8.22 9.35 -5.68
CA VAL A 635 -8.91 8.49 -6.66
C VAL A 635 -8.20 8.53 -8.01
N GLN A 636 -8.55 7.63 -8.93
CA GLN A 636 -7.98 7.53 -10.28
C GLN A 636 -6.47 7.27 -10.28
N GLN A 637 -6.01 6.31 -9.48
CA GLN A 637 -4.60 5.92 -9.42
C GLN A 637 -4.18 5.01 -10.57
N VAL A 638 -5.13 4.45 -11.31
CA VAL A 638 -4.90 3.63 -12.51
C VAL A 638 -5.54 4.27 -13.74
N GLU A 639 -4.89 4.10 -14.90
CA GLU A 639 -5.37 4.61 -16.19
C GLU A 639 -6.58 3.83 -16.75
N LEU A 640 -7.08 2.83 -16.02
CA LEU A 640 -8.16 1.94 -16.46
C LEU A 640 -9.57 2.52 -16.18
N PHE A 641 -9.67 3.52 -15.32
CA PHE A 641 -10.93 4.18 -14.99
C PHE A 641 -11.20 5.37 -15.90
N ASP A 642 -12.27 5.30 -16.66
CA ASP A 642 -12.80 6.40 -17.44
C ASP A 642 -14.12 6.89 -16.80
N LEU A 643 -13.98 7.72 -15.76
CA LEU A 643 -15.14 8.28 -15.06
C LEU A 643 -15.86 9.40 -15.85
N VAL A 644 -15.28 9.85 -16.97
CA VAL A 644 -15.93 10.82 -17.87
C VAL A 644 -17.04 10.13 -18.65
N ASN A 645 -16.73 8.94 -19.22
CA ASN A 645 -17.69 8.16 -20.00
C ASN A 645 -18.51 7.20 -19.13
N HIS A 646 -18.04 6.87 -17.93
CA HIS A 646 -18.64 5.90 -17.01
C HIS A 646 -18.72 6.44 -15.58
N PRO A 647 -19.50 7.54 -15.35
CA PRO A 647 -19.59 8.19 -14.03
C PRO A 647 -20.26 7.30 -12.96
N GLU A 648 -21.01 6.27 -13.35
CA GLU A 648 -21.63 5.29 -12.44
C GLU A 648 -20.62 4.38 -11.71
N TYR A 649 -19.40 4.25 -12.24
CA TYR A 649 -18.34 3.45 -11.61
C TYR A 649 -17.50 4.23 -10.59
N ILE A 650 -18.12 5.17 -9.89
CA ILE A 650 -17.49 5.91 -8.81
C ILE A 650 -17.28 4.99 -7.61
N SER A 651 -16.04 4.95 -7.08
CA SER A 651 -15.73 4.26 -5.82
C SER A 651 -16.35 4.98 -4.62
N CYS A 652 -16.84 4.21 -3.64
CA CYS A 652 -17.23 4.77 -2.34
C CYS A 652 -16.04 5.28 -1.51
N GLY A 653 -14.80 5.02 -1.94
CA GLY A 653 -13.61 5.28 -1.16
C GLY A 653 -13.34 4.21 -0.09
N GLY A 654 -12.78 4.61 1.01
CA GLY A 654 -12.45 3.72 2.13
C GLY A 654 -12.20 4.49 3.41
N GLY A 655 -12.04 3.79 4.54
CA GLY A 655 -11.86 4.43 5.83
C GLY A 655 -11.08 3.57 6.82
N PHE A 656 -10.91 4.11 8.01
CA PHE A 656 -10.22 3.50 9.14
C PHE A 656 -10.93 3.83 10.46
N GLY A 657 -10.63 3.09 11.53
CA GLY A 657 -11.17 3.33 12.85
C GLY A 657 -10.52 4.55 13.54
N PRO A 658 -11.15 5.13 14.60
CA PRO A 658 -10.56 6.22 15.35
C PRO A 658 -9.34 5.75 16.11
N VAL A 659 -8.34 6.62 16.23
CA VAL A 659 -7.09 6.33 16.99
C VAL A 659 -7.25 6.66 18.47
N ALA A 660 -8.22 7.49 18.84
CA ALA A 660 -8.55 7.88 20.22
C ALA A 660 -9.93 7.37 20.66
N ASP A 661 -10.11 7.07 21.95
CA ASP A 661 -11.41 6.66 22.51
C ASP A 661 -12.44 7.75 22.43
N ASP A 662 -12.01 8.96 22.76
CA ASP A 662 -12.75 10.21 22.72
C ASP A 662 -12.50 10.98 21.41
N GLY A 663 -12.13 10.26 20.34
CA GLY A 663 -11.73 10.85 19.07
C GLY A 663 -12.50 10.33 17.85
N TYR A 664 -12.10 10.85 16.67
CA TYR A 664 -12.68 10.51 15.37
C TYR A 664 -11.60 10.08 14.38
N GLY A 665 -11.93 9.08 13.55
CA GLY A 665 -11.21 8.79 12.33
C GLY A 665 -12.00 9.31 11.13
N VAL A 666 -11.39 10.11 10.26
CA VAL A 666 -12.03 10.69 9.09
C VAL A 666 -11.18 10.44 7.86
N SER A 667 -11.64 9.58 6.98
CA SER A 667 -11.09 9.46 5.64
C SER A 667 -11.99 10.20 4.66
N TYR A 668 -11.40 10.86 3.67
CA TYR A 668 -12.17 11.52 2.64
C TYR A 668 -11.53 11.35 1.26
N SER A 669 -12.36 11.37 0.23
CA SER A 669 -11.95 11.35 -1.16
C SER A 669 -12.73 12.40 -1.96
N ILE A 670 -12.00 13.14 -2.79
CA ILE A 670 -12.58 14.10 -3.72
C ILE A 670 -12.76 13.40 -5.05
N VAL A 671 -14.01 13.28 -5.50
CA VAL A 671 -14.38 12.54 -6.71
C VAL A 671 -14.93 13.52 -7.74
N GLY A 672 -14.15 13.76 -8.78
CA GLY A 672 -14.49 14.78 -9.78
C GLY A 672 -14.56 16.19 -9.18
N GLU A 673 -15.45 17.02 -9.70
CA GLU A 673 -15.60 18.42 -9.25
C GLU A 673 -16.79 18.64 -8.31
N ASN A 674 -17.67 17.63 -8.13
CA ASN A 674 -18.98 17.82 -7.52
C ASN A 674 -19.26 16.92 -6.31
N MET A 675 -18.34 16.01 -5.95
CA MET A 675 -18.57 15.04 -4.88
C MET A 675 -17.37 14.93 -3.94
N ILE A 676 -17.64 14.92 -2.65
CA ILE A 676 -16.66 14.56 -1.61
C ILE A 676 -17.30 13.47 -0.74
N ASN A 677 -16.66 12.32 -0.66
CA ASN A 677 -17.05 11.23 0.22
C ASN A 677 -16.29 11.33 1.55
N PHE A 678 -16.99 11.23 2.66
CA PHE A 678 -16.41 11.19 4.00
C PHE A 678 -16.77 9.88 4.69
N HIS A 679 -15.77 9.18 5.23
CA HIS A 679 -15.92 8.04 6.13
C HIS A 679 -15.53 8.49 7.53
N ILE A 680 -16.50 8.57 8.43
CA ILE A 680 -16.33 9.08 9.79
C ILE A 680 -16.54 7.96 10.77
N SER A 681 -15.57 7.70 11.61
CA SER A 681 -15.59 6.66 12.64
C SER A 681 -15.39 7.26 14.03
N CYS A 682 -16.06 6.70 15.02
CA CYS A 682 -15.85 6.95 16.45
C CYS A 682 -16.17 5.67 17.23
N LYS A 683 -15.81 5.62 18.50
CA LYS A 683 -16.08 4.44 19.34
C LYS A 683 -17.39 4.59 20.11
N HIS A 684 -18.17 3.50 20.14
CA HIS A 684 -19.41 3.45 20.93
C HIS A 684 -19.17 3.53 22.44
N SER A 685 -17.97 3.20 22.91
CA SER A 685 -17.59 3.28 24.32
C SER A 685 -17.46 4.70 24.86
N CYS A 686 -17.38 5.70 23.99
CA CYS A 686 -17.33 7.12 24.38
C CYS A 686 -18.67 7.79 24.11
N PRO A 687 -19.42 8.21 25.15
CA PRO A 687 -20.71 8.87 24.98
C PRO A 687 -20.62 10.27 24.39
N ASP A 688 -19.43 10.90 24.45
CA ASP A 688 -19.18 12.25 23.97
C ASP A 688 -18.88 12.31 22.46
N THR A 689 -18.66 11.15 21.83
CA THR A 689 -18.42 11.07 20.38
C THR A 689 -19.63 10.51 19.64
N GLY A 690 -19.88 11.02 18.42
CA GLY A 690 -20.95 10.54 17.56
C GLY A 690 -20.66 10.83 16.10
N ALA A 691 -20.36 9.80 15.30
CA ALA A 691 -19.97 9.92 13.91
C ALA A 691 -21.04 10.67 13.08
N HIS A 692 -22.33 10.37 13.30
CA HIS A 692 -23.43 11.08 12.62
C HIS A 692 -23.52 12.56 13.01
N LYS A 693 -23.33 12.89 14.30
CA LYS A 693 -23.31 14.28 14.75
C LYS A 693 -22.16 15.04 14.12
N PHE A 694 -20.96 14.41 14.08
CA PHE A 694 -19.77 15.02 13.50
C PHE A 694 -19.92 15.18 11.99
N GLY A 695 -20.48 14.19 11.28
CA GLY A 695 -20.80 14.29 9.86
C GLY A 695 -21.77 15.41 9.52
N ALA A 696 -22.82 15.60 10.34
CA ALA A 696 -23.75 16.72 10.19
C ALA A 696 -23.04 18.08 10.36
N GLN A 697 -22.09 18.20 11.29
CA GLN A 697 -21.30 19.43 11.46
C GLN A 697 -20.34 19.66 10.31
N ILE A 698 -19.68 18.61 9.77
CA ILE A 698 -18.85 18.73 8.55
C ILE A 698 -19.68 19.24 7.38
N ARG A 699 -20.87 18.67 7.17
CA ARG A 699 -21.80 19.13 6.12
C ARG A 699 -22.21 20.57 6.31
N LYS A 700 -22.58 20.97 7.53
CA LYS A 700 -22.92 22.36 7.86
C LYS A 700 -21.75 23.29 7.56
N ALA A 701 -20.54 22.97 8.04
CA ALA A 701 -19.35 23.77 7.82
C ALA A 701 -19.03 23.95 6.31
N LEU A 702 -19.22 22.90 5.49
CA LEU A 702 -19.05 23.00 4.04
C LEU A 702 -20.09 23.92 3.39
N LEU A 703 -21.34 23.89 3.84
CA LEU A 703 -22.40 24.81 3.37
C LEU A 703 -22.13 26.25 3.80
N ASP A 704 -21.69 26.47 5.05
CA ASP A 704 -21.31 27.78 5.55
C ASP A 704 -20.12 28.36 4.74
N LEU A 705 -19.14 27.52 4.40
CA LEU A 705 -18.03 27.88 3.54
C LEU A 705 -18.47 28.20 2.10
N LEU A 706 -19.40 27.42 1.53
CA LEU A 706 -19.95 27.67 0.21
C LEU A 706 -20.66 29.03 0.18
N GLN A 707 -21.49 29.32 1.16
CA GLN A 707 -22.17 30.60 1.30
C GLN A 707 -21.20 31.78 1.50
N LEU A 708 -20.12 31.53 2.30
CA LEU A 708 -19.09 32.56 2.52
C LEU A 708 -18.30 32.88 1.26
N LEU A 709 -17.98 31.87 0.44
CA LEU A 709 -17.10 32.00 -0.73
C LEU A 709 -17.89 32.35 -2.02
N CYS A 710 -19.14 31.88 -2.16
CA CYS A 710 -20.00 32.03 -3.33
C CYS A 710 -21.36 32.59 -2.92
N PRO A 711 -21.46 33.86 -2.49
CA PRO A 711 -22.69 34.44 -1.95
C PRO A 711 -23.85 34.52 -2.97
N ASP A 712 -23.56 34.42 -4.27
CA ASP A 712 -24.56 34.50 -5.36
C ASP A 712 -25.17 33.14 -5.73
N GLN A 713 -24.69 32.02 -5.19
CA GLN A 713 -25.30 30.72 -5.39
C GLN A 713 -26.36 30.48 -4.31
N ARG A 714 -27.64 30.59 -4.70
CA ARG A 714 -28.79 30.18 -3.88
C ARG A 714 -28.63 28.68 -3.54
N GLU A 715 -29.15 28.28 -2.34
CA GLU A 715 -29.20 26.86 -1.93
C GLU A 715 -29.60 25.95 -3.10
N PRO A 716 -28.94 24.83 -3.32
CA PRO A 716 -29.40 23.85 -4.27
C PRO A 716 -30.78 23.39 -3.80
N THR A 717 -31.80 23.84 -4.48
CA THR A 717 -33.16 23.33 -4.39
C THR A 717 -33.05 21.80 -4.43
N LYS A 718 -33.70 21.11 -3.48
CA LYS A 718 -33.88 19.65 -3.50
C LYS A 718 -34.44 19.25 -4.86
N THR A 719 -33.61 19.08 -5.86
CA THR A 719 -33.97 18.44 -7.12
C THR A 719 -34.11 16.97 -6.81
N ALA A 720 -35.36 16.52 -6.89
CA ALA A 720 -35.75 15.16 -6.86
C ALA A 720 -34.79 14.32 -7.75
N GLU A 721 -34.43 13.15 -7.23
CA GLU A 721 -33.74 12.09 -7.93
C GLU A 721 -34.26 11.91 -9.35
N SER A 722 -33.59 12.49 -10.33
CA SER A 722 -33.76 12.07 -11.72
C SER A 722 -32.79 10.92 -11.95
N ARG A 723 -33.30 9.71 -11.85
CA ARG A 723 -32.69 8.53 -12.49
C ARG A 723 -32.34 8.91 -13.93
N PRO A 724 -31.14 8.63 -14.41
CA PRO A 724 -30.89 8.65 -15.84
C PRO A 724 -31.76 7.56 -16.48
N GLU A 725 -32.76 7.95 -17.23
CA GLU A 725 -33.47 7.00 -18.12
C GLU A 725 -32.46 6.45 -19.12
N ALA A 726 -32.34 5.13 -19.12
CA ALA A 726 -31.61 4.41 -20.15
C ALA A 726 -32.27 4.72 -21.50
N LYS A 727 -31.56 5.44 -22.38
CA LYS A 727 -31.94 5.56 -23.78
C LYS A 727 -32.01 4.15 -24.38
N LYS A 728 -33.23 3.71 -24.70
CA LYS A 728 -33.46 2.62 -25.63
C LYS A 728 -33.17 3.17 -27.02
N ASP A 729 -32.07 2.75 -27.61
CA ASP A 729 -31.86 2.94 -29.03
C ASP A 729 -32.75 1.97 -29.81
N GLN A 730 -33.44 2.53 -30.81
CA GLN A 730 -34.13 1.80 -31.87
C GLN A 730 -33.13 1.27 -32.90
#